data_dd77e7ec3b52cc56a166aa0c2287b08f
#
_entry.id   dd77e7ec3b52cc56a166aa0c2287b08f
#
_cell.length_a   1.000
_cell.length_b   1.000
_cell.length_c   1.000
_cell.angle_alpha   90.00
_cell.angle_beta   90.00
_cell.angle_gamma   90.00
#
_symmetry.space_group_name_H-M   'P 1'
#
loop_
_entity.id
_entity.type
_entity.pdbx_description
1 polymer ?
#
loop_
_entity_poly.entity_id
_entity_poly.type
_entity_poly.pdbx_seq_one_letter_code
_entity_poly.pdbx_strand_id
1 'polypeptide(L)'
;MTLGLIVVLWLCGAVTGSLLHGPSPQLQAVVGVGVSSLGAGRWWTLLTGGLWCANLVSYLASSVVLLVLVAPVEARIGARRTSVLLVSTHLVAAVVAAGLVRAGAAAGDGWSQQLATDVAVGPIPAAVGAVLAASRCWGALWRRRARVLVLAALVMGVLYSGTLQDVLRLSGGLAGLALPAVIGLFLAGTSRGRRRGGPRLAVTGRETRVLVALVVAASAVGPVVAAMSGTATGPLWALRFLVLTPPPEPDVLQAVCATPAVVEDCADLQARLRLGGLGPAVLTVLPVVLLLVLAEGLRRGRRFAWWGAVGLNLLFAAVAGTLAVFTSAVPAERLVAFGDGGGAAFPVALVAAVVQPLLVVALLALTRRRFVVPAPTGLIHRWAATVGMALLTASVVYLGGGVLARGEFAPAPGWPELLADLPTRFLPPGYLGQLEIGFLPVGWAATVLYEWTGVLFWAVAVTATVRVLRADPRVPDNAERARTLLQRHGGSSLSYLGMWPGNSYWLDPGGRAAIAFRVIGPVALSTGEPFGAPAARGRAVAGFARFCAEHGWTPCLYSVGDDTRAHAQDLGWSAVQVAEETMVPLPELAFTGRKWQDVRTALNKAGKAGITAEWITYSRAPLVLTDQIRAISEDWVADKGLPEMGFTLGGLDELADPAVRCLIAVDADRTVHGITSWLPVYGGDGAVVGWTLDFMRRRDRGFGPVMEFLIASAALRLQEEGAAYLSLSAAPLARLGRDEPSERSELLQRVLDRLGRVLEPVYGFGSLLAFKAKFQPEYRPLYLAYPDPAALPAIATAVGRAYLPDLGPVRALALLRRLRQLHRSLPPHRARSDRADARQHSRGGPISSPAPEREQPRDLNPGSVHDNGREPGGQNARTRTRSPAPGGGR
;
A
#
# COMPACT_ATOMS: atom_id res chain seq x y z
N MET A 1 -12.12 -11.62 -24.28
CA MET A 1 -11.28 -12.80 -24.40
C MET A 1 -11.19 -13.55 -23.05
N THR A 2 -10.73 -12.90 -21.97
CA THR A 2 -10.59 -13.55 -20.65
C THR A 2 -11.87 -14.20 -20.15
N LEU A 3 -13.03 -13.51 -20.26
CA LEU A 3 -14.33 -14.10 -19.92
C LEU A 3 -14.66 -15.30 -20.81
N GLY A 4 -14.39 -15.22 -22.12
CA GLY A 4 -14.60 -16.34 -23.05
C GLY A 4 -13.74 -17.56 -22.69
N LEU A 5 -12.48 -17.35 -22.27
CA LEU A 5 -11.62 -18.45 -21.81
C LEU A 5 -12.17 -19.10 -20.53
N ILE A 6 -12.68 -18.31 -19.59
CA ILE A 6 -13.32 -18.83 -18.38
C ILE A 6 -14.57 -19.65 -18.74
N VAL A 7 -15.40 -19.16 -19.65
CA VAL A 7 -16.59 -19.88 -20.12
C VAL A 7 -16.20 -21.22 -20.76
N VAL A 8 -15.18 -21.24 -21.63
CA VAL A 8 -14.69 -22.47 -22.26
C VAL A 8 -14.15 -23.45 -21.20
N LEU A 9 -13.40 -22.96 -20.21
CA LEU A 9 -12.87 -23.76 -19.11
C LEU A 9 -14.00 -24.47 -18.33
N TRP A 10 -15.04 -23.72 -17.96
CA TRP A 10 -16.20 -24.27 -17.25
C TRP A 10 -17.04 -25.20 -18.12
N LEU A 11 -17.20 -24.90 -19.40
CA LEU A 11 -17.93 -25.78 -20.35
C LEU A 11 -17.19 -27.10 -20.54
N CYS A 12 -15.86 -27.10 -20.75
CA CYS A 12 -15.07 -28.32 -20.83
C CYS A 12 -15.24 -29.17 -19.56
N GLY A 13 -15.17 -28.54 -18.38
CA GLY A 13 -15.39 -29.24 -17.11
C GLY A 13 -16.79 -29.82 -16.94
N ALA A 14 -17.83 -29.05 -17.36
CA ALA A 14 -19.23 -29.48 -17.26
C ALA A 14 -19.54 -30.65 -18.22
N VAL A 15 -19.14 -30.54 -19.49
CA VAL A 15 -19.39 -31.56 -20.51
C VAL A 15 -18.69 -32.89 -20.18
N THR A 16 -17.50 -32.82 -19.58
CA THR A 16 -16.74 -34.01 -19.20
C THR A 16 -17.01 -34.51 -17.78
N GLY A 17 -17.92 -33.88 -17.02
CA GLY A 17 -18.20 -34.22 -15.63
C GLY A 17 -17.05 -33.95 -14.65
N SER A 18 -16.07 -33.13 -15.08
CA SER A 18 -14.79 -32.93 -14.37
C SER A 18 -14.81 -31.79 -13.35
N LEU A 19 -15.96 -31.14 -13.09
CA LEU A 19 -16.02 -29.95 -12.24
C LEU A 19 -15.70 -30.23 -10.76
N LEU A 20 -16.22 -31.32 -10.19
CA LEU A 20 -16.07 -31.59 -8.76
C LEU A 20 -14.75 -32.26 -8.42
N HIS A 21 -14.44 -33.35 -9.10
CA HIS A 21 -13.32 -34.24 -8.80
C HIS A 21 -12.18 -34.17 -9.84
N GLY A 22 -12.28 -33.26 -10.84
CA GLY A 22 -11.36 -33.17 -11.95
C GLY A 22 -11.60 -34.21 -13.05
N PRO A 23 -10.79 -34.20 -14.13
CA PRO A 23 -10.89 -35.17 -15.22
C PRO A 23 -10.53 -36.57 -14.73
N SER A 24 -11.27 -37.59 -15.23
CA SER A 24 -10.94 -38.97 -14.93
C SER A 24 -9.51 -39.31 -15.33
N PRO A 25 -8.86 -40.32 -14.71
CA PRO A 25 -7.46 -40.68 -15.09
C PRO A 25 -7.28 -40.95 -16.58
N GLN A 26 -8.29 -41.54 -17.20
CA GLN A 26 -8.31 -41.80 -18.65
C GLN A 26 -8.33 -40.49 -19.46
N LEU A 27 -9.20 -39.57 -19.12
CA LEU A 27 -9.30 -38.27 -19.76
C LEU A 27 -8.02 -37.42 -19.50
N GLN A 28 -7.52 -37.46 -18.27
CA GLN A 28 -6.30 -36.74 -17.89
C GLN A 28 -5.10 -37.23 -18.70
N ALA A 29 -4.97 -38.53 -18.95
CA ALA A 29 -3.92 -39.08 -19.81
C ALA A 29 -4.01 -38.60 -21.27
N VAL A 30 -5.22 -38.27 -21.77
CA VAL A 30 -5.43 -37.82 -23.16
C VAL A 30 -5.23 -36.31 -23.31
N VAL A 31 -5.66 -35.50 -22.29
CA VAL A 31 -5.67 -34.03 -22.38
C VAL A 31 -4.53 -33.37 -21.61
N GLY A 32 -3.97 -34.03 -20.59
CA GLY A 32 -2.98 -33.48 -19.69
C GLY A 32 -1.57 -33.43 -20.28
N VAL A 33 -0.80 -32.41 -19.90
CA VAL A 33 0.60 -32.23 -20.30
C VAL A 33 1.52 -33.05 -19.38
N GLY A 34 2.40 -33.84 -19.96
CA GLY A 34 3.41 -34.60 -19.21
C GLY A 34 4.46 -35.20 -20.16
N VAL A 35 5.57 -35.69 -19.60
CA VAL A 35 6.62 -36.39 -20.37
C VAL A 35 6.05 -37.67 -20.98
N SER A 36 5.23 -38.40 -20.21
CA SER A 36 4.52 -39.61 -20.64
C SER A 36 3.57 -39.37 -21.82
N SER A 37 2.77 -38.27 -21.76
CA SER A 37 1.84 -37.90 -22.83
C SER A 37 2.60 -37.57 -24.15
N LEU A 38 3.65 -36.76 -24.05
CA LEU A 38 4.46 -36.39 -25.22
C LEU A 38 5.25 -37.58 -25.80
N GLY A 39 5.77 -38.45 -24.91
CA GLY A 39 6.42 -39.69 -25.33
C GLY A 39 5.50 -40.66 -26.07
N ALA A 40 4.22 -40.66 -25.75
CA ALA A 40 3.17 -41.39 -26.45
C ALA A 40 2.68 -40.71 -27.76
N GLY A 41 3.34 -39.64 -28.22
CA GLY A 41 3.02 -38.92 -29.45
C GLY A 41 1.80 -38.00 -29.35
N ARG A 42 1.27 -37.70 -28.14
CA ARG A 42 0.06 -36.87 -27.91
C ARG A 42 0.38 -35.37 -27.88
N TRP A 43 0.86 -34.83 -29.02
CA TRP A 43 1.31 -33.42 -29.12
C TRP A 43 0.21 -32.39 -28.87
N TRP A 44 -1.08 -32.74 -29.07
CA TRP A 44 -2.21 -31.86 -28.78
C TRP A 44 -2.31 -31.49 -27.29
N THR A 45 -1.76 -32.32 -26.40
CA THR A 45 -1.75 -32.05 -24.96
C THR A 45 -1.07 -30.75 -24.59
N LEU A 46 -0.13 -30.25 -25.40
CA LEU A 46 0.51 -28.95 -25.26
C LEU A 46 -0.49 -27.79 -25.28
N LEU A 47 -1.67 -27.96 -25.94
CA LEU A 47 -2.72 -26.94 -25.98
C LEU A 47 -3.90 -27.32 -25.08
N THR A 48 -4.32 -28.57 -25.10
CA THR A 48 -5.50 -29.02 -24.37
C THR A 48 -5.29 -29.00 -22.88
N GLY A 49 -4.07 -29.22 -22.37
CA GLY A 49 -3.77 -29.19 -20.93
C GLY A 49 -4.16 -27.90 -20.21
N GLY A 50 -4.32 -26.79 -20.92
CA GLY A 50 -4.78 -25.51 -20.36
C GLY A 50 -6.29 -25.35 -20.18
N LEU A 51 -7.12 -26.33 -20.65
CA LEU A 51 -8.57 -26.21 -20.72
C LEU A 51 -9.33 -26.97 -19.64
N TRP A 52 -8.67 -27.71 -18.77
CA TRP A 52 -9.22 -28.41 -17.61
C TRP A 52 -8.52 -27.98 -16.33
N CYS A 53 -9.17 -28.23 -15.18
CA CYS A 53 -8.57 -28.06 -13.85
C CYS A 53 -8.75 -29.32 -13.01
N ALA A 54 -7.89 -29.51 -12.01
CA ALA A 54 -7.83 -30.73 -11.21
C ALA A 54 -9.03 -30.97 -10.30
N ASN A 55 -9.75 -29.92 -9.88
CA ASN A 55 -10.93 -29.99 -9.01
C ASN A 55 -11.67 -28.65 -9.00
N LEU A 56 -12.84 -28.59 -8.33
CA LEU A 56 -13.66 -27.38 -8.24
C LEU A 56 -12.91 -26.17 -7.69
N VAL A 57 -12.10 -26.37 -6.66
CA VAL A 57 -11.29 -25.29 -6.05
C VAL A 57 -10.30 -24.73 -7.08
N SER A 58 -9.70 -25.59 -7.90
CA SER A 58 -8.79 -25.20 -8.97
C SER A 58 -9.51 -24.46 -10.11
N TYR A 59 -10.77 -24.79 -10.44
CA TYR A 59 -11.61 -24.03 -11.39
C TYR A 59 -11.89 -22.63 -10.88
N LEU A 60 -12.31 -22.50 -9.61
CA LEU A 60 -12.56 -21.21 -8.97
C LEU A 60 -11.28 -20.39 -8.87
N ALA A 61 -10.19 -20.96 -8.39
CA ALA A 61 -8.90 -20.28 -8.26
C ALA A 61 -8.37 -19.82 -9.64
N SER A 62 -8.44 -20.65 -10.66
CA SER A 62 -8.05 -20.29 -12.03
C SER A 62 -8.92 -19.16 -12.59
N SER A 63 -10.22 -19.19 -12.34
CA SER A 63 -11.13 -18.12 -12.74
C SER A 63 -10.77 -16.79 -12.06
N VAL A 64 -10.51 -16.80 -10.77
CA VAL A 64 -10.06 -15.61 -10.03
C VAL A 64 -8.71 -15.11 -10.56
N VAL A 65 -7.74 -15.99 -10.79
CA VAL A 65 -6.42 -15.64 -11.36
C VAL A 65 -6.58 -15.00 -12.74
N LEU A 66 -7.39 -15.58 -13.61
CA LEU A 66 -7.66 -15.04 -14.94
C LEU A 66 -8.33 -13.66 -14.86
N LEU A 67 -9.34 -13.47 -14.01
CA LEU A 67 -10.02 -12.19 -13.83
C LEU A 67 -9.11 -11.11 -13.21
N VAL A 68 -8.35 -11.47 -12.19
CA VAL A 68 -7.55 -10.50 -11.43
C VAL A 68 -6.25 -10.16 -12.17
N LEU A 69 -5.62 -11.12 -12.83
CA LEU A 69 -4.30 -10.94 -13.43
C LEU A 69 -4.36 -10.73 -14.95
N VAL A 70 -5.18 -11.51 -15.67
CA VAL A 70 -5.19 -11.48 -17.14
C VAL A 70 -6.14 -10.42 -17.70
N ALA A 71 -7.32 -10.22 -17.10
CA ALA A 71 -8.26 -9.21 -17.59
C ALA A 71 -7.68 -7.77 -17.58
N PRO A 72 -6.90 -7.32 -16.56
CA PRO A 72 -6.21 -6.03 -16.62
C PRO A 72 -5.12 -5.96 -17.71
N VAL A 73 -4.48 -7.08 -18.04
CA VAL A 73 -3.54 -7.15 -19.16
C VAL A 73 -4.29 -6.99 -20.48
N GLU A 74 -5.41 -7.72 -20.66
CA GLU A 74 -6.27 -7.62 -21.84
C GLU A 74 -6.78 -6.19 -22.05
N ALA A 75 -7.22 -5.52 -20.99
CA ALA A 75 -7.70 -4.14 -21.05
C ALA A 75 -6.60 -3.16 -21.53
N ARG A 76 -5.31 -3.47 -21.30
CA ARG A 76 -4.19 -2.59 -21.67
C ARG A 76 -3.58 -2.86 -23.04
N ILE A 77 -3.44 -4.12 -23.42
CA ILE A 77 -2.75 -4.50 -24.65
C ILE A 77 -3.67 -5.06 -25.74
N GLY A 78 -4.94 -5.25 -25.42
CA GLY A 78 -5.98 -5.77 -26.30
C GLY A 78 -6.08 -7.29 -26.34
N ALA A 79 -7.25 -7.81 -26.71
CA ALA A 79 -7.57 -9.24 -26.67
C ALA A 79 -6.64 -10.11 -27.53
N ARG A 80 -6.39 -9.71 -28.80
CA ARG A 80 -5.55 -10.45 -29.73
C ARG A 80 -4.11 -10.68 -29.21
N ARG A 81 -3.49 -9.63 -28.68
CA ARG A 81 -2.12 -9.72 -28.13
C ARG A 81 -2.06 -10.56 -26.87
N THR A 82 -3.06 -10.43 -26.02
CA THR A 82 -3.17 -11.23 -24.79
C THR A 82 -3.38 -12.70 -25.12
N SER A 83 -4.20 -13.05 -26.12
CA SER A 83 -4.37 -14.44 -26.59
C SER A 83 -3.06 -15.03 -27.09
N VAL A 84 -2.33 -14.29 -27.92
CA VAL A 84 -1.02 -14.74 -28.43
C VAL A 84 -0.04 -14.98 -27.30
N LEU A 85 0.02 -14.08 -26.32
CA LEU A 85 0.88 -14.26 -25.14
C LEU A 85 0.49 -15.48 -24.32
N LEU A 86 -0.81 -15.69 -24.07
CA LEU A 86 -1.30 -16.85 -23.30
C LEU A 86 -0.92 -18.16 -23.98
N VAL A 87 -1.21 -18.28 -25.28
CA VAL A 87 -0.92 -19.50 -26.03
C VAL A 87 0.59 -19.74 -26.14
N SER A 88 1.37 -18.72 -26.50
CA SER A 88 2.81 -18.87 -26.66
C SER A 88 3.52 -19.19 -25.33
N THR A 89 3.13 -18.54 -24.23
CA THR A 89 3.71 -18.83 -22.90
C THR A 89 3.31 -20.22 -22.41
N HIS A 90 2.10 -20.70 -22.71
CA HIS A 90 1.65 -22.05 -22.36
C HIS A 90 2.45 -23.11 -23.12
N LEU A 91 2.58 -22.98 -24.45
CA LEU A 91 3.34 -23.89 -25.27
C LEU A 91 4.81 -23.99 -24.84
N VAL A 92 5.47 -22.82 -24.65
CA VAL A 92 6.86 -22.79 -24.18
C VAL A 92 6.99 -23.38 -22.78
N ALA A 93 6.04 -23.07 -21.87
CA ALA A 93 6.03 -23.66 -20.53
C ALA A 93 5.97 -25.18 -20.56
N ALA A 94 5.09 -25.74 -21.38
CA ALA A 94 4.89 -27.17 -21.50
C ALA A 94 6.14 -27.87 -22.08
N VAL A 95 6.72 -27.32 -23.15
CA VAL A 95 7.92 -27.88 -23.78
C VAL A 95 9.15 -27.79 -22.86
N VAL A 96 9.35 -26.62 -22.20
CA VAL A 96 10.49 -26.41 -21.29
C VAL A 96 10.37 -27.31 -20.07
N ALA A 97 9.18 -27.38 -19.45
CA ALA A 97 8.97 -28.22 -18.26
C ALA A 97 9.18 -29.70 -18.59
N ALA A 98 8.59 -30.20 -19.69
CA ALA A 98 8.77 -31.58 -20.11
C ALA A 98 10.24 -31.88 -20.44
N GLY A 99 10.93 -30.93 -21.07
CA GLY A 99 12.37 -31.07 -21.38
C GLY A 99 13.24 -31.12 -20.13
N LEU A 100 12.97 -30.26 -19.14
CA LEU A 100 13.71 -30.25 -17.86
C LEU A 100 13.47 -31.55 -17.07
N VAL A 101 12.22 -32.00 -16.95
CA VAL A 101 11.85 -33.23 -16.26
C VAL A 101 12.49 -34.45 -16.95
N ARG A 102 12.44 -34.52 -18.31
CA ARG A 102 13.07 -35.58 -19.04
C ARG A 102 14.58 -35.61 -18.86
N ALA A 103 15.23 -34.45 -18.90
CA ALA A 103 16.68 -34.33 -18.69
C ALA A 103 17.10 -34.76 -17.28
N GLY A 104 16.35 -34.31 -16.23
CA GLY A 104 16.59 -34.74 -14.86
C GLY A 104 16.37 -36.23 -14.64
N ALA A 105 15.30 -36.81 -15.20
CA ALA A 105 15.03 -38.22 -15.12
C ALA A 105 16.14 -39.07 -15.84
N ALA A 106 16.65 -38.61 -16.99
CA ALA A 106 17.76 -39.22 -17.67
C ALA A 106 19.10 -39.11 -16.91
N ALA A 107 19.25 -38.09 -16.07
CA ALA A 107 20.39 -37.92 -15.17
C ALA A 107 20.25 -38.75 -13.87
N GLY A 108 19.17 -39.52 -13.70
CA GLY A 108 18.95 -40.38 -12.53
C GLY A 108 18.33 -39.66 -11.32
N ASP A 109 17.87 -38.44 -11.50
CA ASP A 109 17.21 -37.71 -10.40
C ASP A 109 15.84 -38.32 -10.09
N GLY A 110 15.67 -38.83 -8.86
CA GLY A 110 14.45 -39.53 -8.40
C GLY A 110 13.20 -38.63 -8.43
N TRP A 111 13.33 -37.36 -8.10
CA TRP A 111 12.22 -36.42 -8.20
C TRP A 111 11.75 -36.22 -9.63
N SER A 112 12.68 -36.02 -10.57
CA SER A 112 12.36 -35.90 -11.99
C SER A 112 11.79 -37.20 -12.57
N GLN A 113 12.23 -38.37 -12.10
CA GLN A 113 11.66 -39.67 -12.51
C GLN A 113 10.21 -39.79 -12.07
N GLN A 114 9.87 -39.40 -10.87
CA GLN A 114 8.49 -39.37 -10.37
C GLN A 114 7.64 -38.39 -11.20
N LEU A 115 8.14 -37.16 -11.45
CA LEU A 115 7.41 -36.16 -12.25
C LEU A 115 7.23 -36.59 -13.73
N ALA A 116 8.09 -37.48 -14.25
CA ALA A 116 7.99 -37.95 -15.62
C ALA A 116 6.78 -38.85 -15.84
N THR A 117 6.25 -39.49 -14.80
CA THR A 117 5.01 -40.28 -14.83
C THR A 117 3.76 -39.46 -14.71
N ASP A 118 3.89 -38.23 -14.14
CA ASP A 118 2.78 -37.34 -13.89
C ASP A 118 2.26 -36.64 -15.13
N VAL A 119 0.99 -36.25 -15.08
CA VAL A 119 0.34 -35.37 -16.06
C VAL A 119 -0.38 -34.23 -15.36
N ALA A 120 -0.30 -33.02 -15.93
CA ALA A 120 -0.82 -31.81 -15.34
C ALA A 120 -1.84 -31.11 -16.25
N VAL A 121 -2.83 -30.47 -15.65
CA VAL A 121 -3.87 -29.68 -16.32
C VAL A 121 -4.06 -28.34 -15.63
N GLY A 122 -4.28 -27.26 -16.38
CA GLY A 122 -4.64 -25.94 -15.84
C GLY A 122 -4.08 -24.77 -16.64
N PRO A 123 -4.81 -23.62 -16.66
CA PRO A 123 -4.44 -22.42 -17.42
C PRO A 123 -3.43 -21.52 -16.70
N ILE A 124 -3.11 -21.78 -15.42
CA ILE A 124 -2.28 -20.90 -14.59
C ILE A 124 -0.87 -20.65 -15.16
N PRO A 125 -0.15 -21.64 -15.74
CA PRO A 125 1.15 -21.40 -16.37
C PRO A 125 1.09 -20.35 -17.47
N ALA A 126 0.06 -20.40 -18.33
CA ALA A 126 -0.20 -19.40 -19.36
C ALA A 126 -0.48 -18.01 -18.77
N ALA A 127 -1.36 -17.95 -17.76
CA ALA A 127 -1.75 -16.71 -17.10
C ALA A 127 -0.55 -15.99 -16.47
N VAL A 128 0.27 -16.70 -15.70
CA VAL A 128 1.48 -16.16 -15.07
C VAL A 128 2.49 -15.70 -16.13
N GLY A 129 2.70 -16.49 -17.19
CA GLY A 129 3.56 -16.12 -18.30
C GLY A 129 3.11 -14.83 -18.98
N ALA A 130 1.83 -14.72 -19.34
CA ALA A 130 1.28 -13.54 -19.97
C ALA A 130 1.40 -12.28 -19.09
N VAL A 131 1.19 -12.39 -17.78
CA VAL A 131 1.33 -11.29 -16.81
C VAL A 131 2.78 -10.83 -16.71
N LEU A 132 3.74 -11.75 -16.61
CA LEU A 132 5.16 -11.41 -16.54
C LEU A 132 5.66 -10.81 -17.85
N ALA A 133 5.17 -11.26 -19.00
CA ALA A 133 5.42 -10.66 -20.30
C ALA A 133 4.89 -9.21 -20.35
N ALA A 134 3.63 -9.01 -20.00
CA ALA A 134 2.96 -7.71 -19.96
C ALA A 134 3.54 -6.75 -18.90
N SER A 135 4.25 -7.28 -17.90
CA SER A 135 4.90 -6.45 -16.86
C SER A 135 5.85 -5.40 -17.44
N ARG A 136 6.34 -5.57 -18.67
CA ARG A 136 7.17 -4.56 -19.38
C ARG A 136 6.44 -3.25 -19.62
N CYS A 137 5.11 -3.29 -19.76
CA CYS A 137 4.26 -2.13 -19.94
C CYS A 137 4.01 -1.39 -18.61
N TRP A 138 4.44 -1.94 -17.49
CA TRP A 138 4.26 -1.33 -16.16
C TRP A 138 5.40 -0.38 -15.83
N GLY A 139 5.14 0.59 -14.95
CA GLY A 139 6.18 1.46 -14.40
C GLY A 139 7.29 0.64 -13.74
N ALA A 140 8.53 1.14 -13.78
CA ALA A 140 9.73 0.41 -13.35
C ALA A 140 9.61 -0.20 -11.94
N LEU A 141 9.01 0.53 -11.00
CA LEU A 141 8.80 0.11 -9.61
C LEU A 141 7.87 -1.12 -9.51
N TRP A 142 6.67 -1.01 -10.10
CA TRP A 142 5.69 -2.10 -10.08
C TRP A 142 6.16 -3.32 -10.84
N ARG A 143 6.85 -3.12 -11.97
CA ARG A 143 7.46 -4.20 -12.74
C ARG A 143 8.44 -5.02 -11.92
N ARG A 144 9.35 -4.36 -11.17
CA ARG A 144 10.33 -5.06 -10.34
C ARG A 144 9.66 -5.82 -9.19
N ARG A 145 8.75 -5.17 -8.47
CA ARG A 145 8.04 -5.79 -7.34
C ARG A 145 7.21 -6.99 -7.77
N ALA A 146 6.41 -6.85 -8.82
CA ALA A 146 5.60 -7.95 -9.33
C ALA A 146 6.46 -9.12 -9.81
N ARG A 147 7.57 -8.84 -10.54
CA ARG A 147 8.47 -9.91 -10.97
C ARG A 147 9.10 -10.65 -9.81
N VAL A 148 9.64 -9.93 -8.82
CA VAL A 148 10.27 -10.57 -7.65
C VAL A 148 9.24 -11.35 -6.84
N LEU A 149 8.06 -10.79 -6.57
CA LEU A 149 7.01 -11.47 -5.83
C LEU A 149 6.54 -12.74 -6.55
N VAL A 150 6.21 -12.62 -7.84
CA VAL A 150 5.72 -13.77 -8.62
C VAL A 150 6.81 -14.83 -8.76
N LEU A 151 8.05 -14.45 -9.10
CA LEU A 151 9.15 -15.40 -9.21
C LEU A 151 9.47 -16.07 -7.88
N ALA A 152 9.50 -15.33 -6.77
CA ALA A 152 9.71 -15.93 -5.45
C ALA A 152 8.60 -16.94 -5.12
N ALA A 153 7.33 -16.61 -5.39
CA ALA A 153 6.22 -17.54 -5.18
C ALA A 153 6.31 -18.79 -6.06
N LEU A 154 6.69 -18.63 -7.34
CA LEU A 154 6.87 -19.76 -8.27
C LEU A 154 8.04 -20.67 -7.89
N VAL A 155 9.18 -20.08 -7.52
CA VAL A 155 10.35 -20.84 -7.04
C VAL A 155 10.00 -21.58 -5.74
N MET A 156 9.28 -20.91 -4.80
CA MET A 156 8.80 -21.56 -3.57
C MET A 156 7.84 -22.69 -3.87
N GLY A 157 6.93 -22.56 -4.86
CA GLY A 157 6.06 -23.67 -5.30
C GLY A 157 6.87 -24.88 -5.74
N VAL A 158 7.86 -24.69 -6.62
CA VAL A 158 8.72 -25.81 -7.09
C VAL A 158 9.55 -26.39 -5.95
N LEU A 159 10.11 -25.55 -5.05
CA LEU A 159 10.95 -26.03 -3.95
C LEU A 159 10.15 -26.83 -2.90
N TYR A 160 8.96 -26.39 -2.57
CA TYR A 160 8.18 -26.95 -1.45
C TYR A 160 7.09 -27.94 -1.87
N SER A 161 6.24 -27.57 -2.83
CA SER A 161 5.22 -28.47 -3.37
C SER A 161 5.82 -29.44 -4.40
N GLY A 162 6.57 -28.89 -5.36
CA GLY A 162 7.37 -29.64 -6.33
C GLY A 162 6.58 -30.50 -7.31
N THR A 163 5.30 -30.20 -7.53
CA THR A 163 4.47 -30.92 -8.51
C THR A 163 4.85 -30.53 -9.94
N LEU A 164 4.52 -31.36 -10.92
CA LEU A 164 4.68 -31.04 -12.34
C LEU A 164 4.00 -29.71 -12.70
N GLN A 165 2.84 -29.42 -12.06
CA GLN A 165 2.13 -28.17 -12.24
C GLN A 165 2.95 -26.94 -11.79
N ASP A 166 3.77 -27.04 -10.73
CA ASP A 166 4.61 -25.95 -10.26
C ASP A 166 5.81 -25.72 -11.17
N VAL A 167 6.38 -26.80 -11.73
CA VAL A 167 7.43 -26.71 -12.75
C VAL A 167 6.88 -26.03 -14.01
N LEU A 168 5.66 -26.37 -14.43
CA LEU A 168 4.97 -25.71 -15.55
C LEU A 168 4.72 -24.23 -15.29
N ARG A 169 4.28 -23.85 -14.07
CA ARG A 169 4.05 -22.45 -13.66
C ARG A 169 5.35 -21.65 -13.69
N LEU A 170 6.44 -22.19 -13.15
CA LEU A 170 7.74 -21.55 -13.17
C LEU A 170 8.26 -21.39 -14.60
N SER A 171 8.19 -22.45 -15.41
CA SER A 171 8.57 -22.42 -16.83
C SER A 171 7.76 -21.40 -17.63
N GLY A 172 6.44 -21.30 -17.36
CA GLY A 172 5.56 -20.28 -17.94
C GLY A 172 5.95 -18.86 -17.54
N GLY A 173 6.28 -18.66 -16.27
CA GLY A 173 6.78 -17.38 -15.75
C GLY A 173 8.10 -16.96 -16.41
N LEU A 174 9.06 -17.85 -16.52
CA LEU A 174 10.35 -17.62 -17.19
C LEU A 174 10.16 -17.36 -18.69
N ALA A 175 9.30 -18.14 -19.37
CA ALA A 175 8.92 -17.91 -20.75
C ALA A 175 8.34 -16.51 -20.95
N GLY A 176 7.44 -16.05 -20.07
CA GLY A 176 6.88 -14.72 -20.10
C GLY A 176 7.91 -13.59 -19.95
N LEU A 177 8.99 -13.82 -19.21
CA LEU A 177 10.09 -12.86 -19.11
C LEU A 177 10.98 -12.86 -20.37
N ALA A 178 11.24 -14.04 -20.98
CA ALA A 178 12.12 -14.22 -22.11
C ALA A 178 11.47 -13.88 -23.45
N LEU A 179 10.24 -14.36 -23.71
CA LEU A 179 9.53 -14.22 -24.98
C LEU A 179 9.48 -12.79 -25.55
N PRO A 180 9.19 -11.74 -24.76
CA PRO A 180 9.16 -10.38 -25.29
C PRO A 180 10.55 -9.83 -25.66
N ALA A 181 11.63 -10.45 -25.21
CA ALA A 181 12.98 -10.12 -25.68
C ALA A 181 13.24 -10.71 -27.07
N VAL A 182 12.69 -11.91 -27.32
CA VAL A 182 12.80 -12.64 -28.59
C VAL A 182 11.80 -12.06 -29.60
N ILE A 183 10.58 -11.72 -29.18
CA ILE A 183 9.49 -11.21 -30.05
C ILE A 183 9.48 -9.66 -30.09
N GLY A 184 10.58 -9.01 -29.76
CA GLY A 184 10.70 -7.54 -29.74
C GLY A 184 10.24 -6.81 -31.01
N LEU A 185 10.07 -7.55 -32.12
CA LEU A 185 9.51 -7.09 -33.38
C LEU A 185 7.98 -6.86 -33.34
N PHE A 186 7.20 -7.62 -32.58
CA PHE A 186 5.73 -7.56 -32.61
C PHE A 186 5.10 -6.52 -31.68
N LEU A 187 5.79 -6.14 -30.61
CA LEU A 187 5.31 -5.15 -29.63
C LEU A 187 5.88 -3.74 -29.89
N ALA A 188 6.83 -3.57 -30.79
CA ALA A 188 7.47 -2.29 -31.12
C ALA A 188 6.51 -1.30 -31.82
N GLY A 189 5.38 -1.74 -32.31
CA GLY A 189 4.39 -0.90 -32.99
C GLY A 189 3.62 0.10 -32.08
N THR A 190 3.73 -0.02 -30.76
CA THR A 190 3.00 0.85 -29.80
C THR A 190 3.87 1.78 -28.98
N SER A 191 5.19 1.74 -29.14
CA SER A 191 6.11 2.56 -28.37
C SER A 191 6.77 3.68 -29.15
N ARG A 192 6.10 4.26 -30.18
CA ARG A 192 6.56 5.49 -30.83
C ARG A 192 6.46 6.75 -29.95
N GLY A 193 5.90 6.61 -28.75
CA GLY A 193 5.86 7.67 -27.77
C GLY A 193 6.62 7.28 -26.49
N ARG A 194 7.86 7.73 -26.36
CA ARG A 194 8.67 7.76 -25.13
C ARG A 194 9.81 6.74 -24.97
N ARG A 195 10.74 6.74 -25.92
CA ARG A 195 12.14 6.65 -25.51
C ARG A 195 12.62 8.05 -25.04
N ARG A 196 12.05 8.57 -23.99
CA ARG A 196 12.79 9.53 -23.14
C ARG A 196 13.58 8.66 -22.18
N GLY A 197 14.90 8.64 -22.36
CA GLY A 197 15.84 8.14 -21.38
C GLY A 197 15.70 8.94 -20.10
N GLY A 198 14.69 8.59 -19.30
CA GLY A 198 14.67 9.00 -17.91
C GLY A 198 15.87 8.36 -17.22
N PRO A 199 16.51 9.02 -16.25
CA PRO A 199 17.67 8.51 -15.56
C PRO A 199 17.33 7.09 -15.09
N ARG A 200 18.24 6.13 -15.31
CA ARG A 200 18.14 4.79 -14.74
C ARG A 200 17.97 5.01 -13.26
N LEU A 201 16.73 4.95 -12.78
CA LEU A 201 16.42 5.09 -11.36
C LEU A 201 17.27 4.05 -10.63
N ALA A 202 18.35 4.52 -10.01
CA ALA A 202 19.15 3.70 -9.13
C ALA A 202 18.16 3.08 -8.13
N VAL A 203 18.30 1.79 -7.85
CA VAL A 203 17.44 1.09 -6.89
C VAL A 203 17.54 1.84 -5.57
N THR A 204 16.48 2.52 -5.17
CA THR A 204 16.48 3.30 -3.94
C THR A 204 16.62 2.35 -2.76
N GLY A 205 17.26 2.80 -1.66
CA GLY A 205 17.40 1.99 -0.45
C GLY A 205 16.08 1.43 0.06
N ARG A 206 14.98 2.15 -0.17
CA ARG A 206 13.62 1.73 0.16
C ARG A 206 13.13 0.59 -0.73
N GLU A 207 13.40 0.63 -2.02
CA GLU A 207 13.01 -0.44 -2.94
C GLU A 207 13.72 -1.75 -2.57
N THR A 208 15.02 -1.70 -2.25
CA THR A 208 15.77 -2.87 -1.74
C THR A 208 15.12 -3.46 -0.50
N ARG A 209 14.72 -2.63 0.48
CA ARG A 209 14.04 -3.11 1.70
C ARG A 209 12.74 -3.85 1.38
N VAL A 210 11.93 -3.32 0.46
CA VAL A 210 10.67 -3.96 0.05
C VAL A 210 10.93 -5.29 -0.64
N LEU A 211 11.92 -5.37 -1.54
CA LEU A 211 12.24 -6.60 -2.26
C LEU A 211 12.76 -7.69 -1.31
N VAL A 212 13.65 -7.33 -0.38
CA VAL A 212 14.16 -8.27 0.64
C VAL A 212 13.03 -8.76 1.55
N ALA A 213 12.17 -7.86 2.01
CA ALA A 213 11.01 -8.22 2.83
C ALA A 213 10.05 -9.18 2.10
N LEU A 214 9.83 -8.99 0.80
CA LEU A 214 9.01 -9.90 -0.01
C LEU A 214 9.63 -11.30 -0.13
N VAL A 215 10.96 -11.39 -0.31
CA VAL A 215 11.65 -12.69 -0.35
C VAL A 215 11.54 -13.40 0.99
N VAL A 216 11.79 -12.69 2.10
CA VAL A 216 11.67 -13.25 3.46
C VAL A 216 10.22 -13.70 3.75
N ALA A 217 9.22 -12.91 3.33
CA ALA A 217 7.81 -13.28 3.50
C ALA A 217 7.45 -14.52 2.65
N ALA A 218 7.92 -14.59 1.42
CA ALA A 218 7.70 -15.77 0.56
C ALA A 218 8.34 -17.03 1.15
N SER A 219 9.58 -16.92 1.68
CA SER A 219 10.25 -18.05 2.34
C SER A 219 9.53 -18.51 3.62
N ALA A 220 8.88 -17.60 4.34
CA ALA A 220 8.11 -17.94 5.54
C ALA A 220 6.86 -18.76 5.22
N VAL A 221 6.21 -18.47 4.10
CA VAL A 221 4.97 -19.16 3.70
C VAL A 221 5.25 -20.52 3.05
N GLY A 222 6.46 -20.74 2.51
CA GLY A 222 6.83 -21.96 1.79
C GLY A 222 6.53 -23.28 2.53
N PRO A 223 7.00 -23.48 3.78
CA PRO A 223 6.70 -24.69 4.55
C PRO A 223 5.21 -24.94 4.77
N VAL A 224 4.41 -23.87 4.94
CA VAL A 224 2.95 -23.97 5.08
C VAL A 224 2.33 -24.46 3.77
N VAL A 225 2.81 -23.96 2.63
CA VAL A 225 2.35 -24.42 1.32
C VAL A 225 2.67 -25.90 1.12
N ALA A 226 3.89 -26.34 1.49
CA ALA A 226 4.25 -27.75 1.44
C ALA A 226 3.36 -28.63 2.32
N ALA A 227 3.04 -28.18 3.52
CA ALA A 227 2.17 -28.89 4.47
C ALA A 227 0.72 -28.99 3.97
N MET A 228 0.23 -27.96 3.28
CA MET A 228 -1.12 -27.98 2.69
C MET A 228 -1.20 -28.81 1.39
N SER A 229 -0.08 -29.14 0.78
CA SER A 229 0.00 -29.97 -0.42
C SER A 229 0.12 -31.43 0.01
N GLY A 230 -0.96 -32.20 -0.07
CA GLY A 230 -0.98 -33.63 0.34
C GLY A 230 0.05 -34.49 -0.41
N THR A 231 0.53 -34.05 -1.59
CA THR A 231 1.47 -34.75 -2.47
C THR A 231 2.73 -33.92 -2.72
N ALA A 232 3.31 -33.27 -1.69
CA ALA A 232 4.53 -32.49 -1.84
C ALA A 232 5.71 -33.44 -2.15
N THR A 233 6.39 -33.20 -3.28
CA THR A 233 7.53 -34.00 -3.77
C THR A 233 8.78 -33.14 -4.06
N GLY A 234 8.69 -31.81 -3.86
CA GLY A 234 9.76 -30.86 -4.17
C GLY A 234 11.02 -31.04 -3.32
N PRO A 235 12.15 -30.45 -3.70
CA PRO A 235 13.42 -30.58 -2.97
C PRO A 235 13.36 -30.21 -1.51
N LEU A 236 12.40 -29.36 -1.10
CA LEU A 236 12.16 -28.95 0.30
C LEU A 236 10.92 -29.60 0.92
N TRP A 237 10.38 -30.64 0.29
CA TRP A 237 9.20 -31.33 0.75
C TRP A 237 9.31 -31.84 2.20
N ALA A 238 10.50 -32.25 2.63
CA ALA A 238 10.76 -32.70 4.00
C ALA A 238 10.44 -31.62 5.05
N LEU A 239 10.46 -30.32 4.70
CA LEU A 239 10.05 -29.28 5.62
C LEU A 239 8.56 -29.28 5.96
N ARG A 240 7.72 -30.00 5.21
CA ARG A 240 6.32 -30.23 5.58
C ARG A 240 6.18 -30.91 6.94
N PHE A 241 7.09 -31.82 7.27
CA PHE A 241 7.09 -32.54 8.54
C PHE A 241 7.43 -31.63 9.73
N LEU A 242 8.08 -30.48 9.50
CA LEU A 242 8.31 -29.46 10.52
C LEU A 242 7.05 -28.62 10.81
N VAL A 243 6.07 -28.64 9.91
CA VAL A 243 4.81 -27.87 9.99
C VAL A 243 3.63 -28.76 10.35
N LEU A 244 3.53 -29.94 9.75
CA LEU A 244 2.45 -30.90 9.97
C LEU A 244 3.04 -32.31 9.99
N THR A 245 2.92 -32.99 11.11
CA THR A 245 3.04 -34.44 11.15
C THR A 245 1.71 -34.98 10.65
N PRO A 246 1.64 -35.62 9.46
CA PRO A 246 0.40 -36.27 9.04
C PRO A 246 0.03 -37.35 10.07
N PRO A 247 -1.22 -37.43 10.44
CA PRO A 247 -1.65 -38.55 11.31
C PRO A 247 -1.33 -39.89 10.60
N PRO A 248 -0.84 -40.87 11.31
CA PRO A 248 -0.60 -42.20 10.74
C PRO A 248 -1.92 -42.74 10.12
N GLU A 249 -1.78 -43.38 8.97
CA GLU A 249 -2.94 -43.99 8.28
C GLU A 249 -3.59 -45.04 9.20
N PRO A 250 -4.93 -45.11 9.29
CA PRO A 250 -5.62 -46.02 10.15
C PRO A 250 -5.22 -47.49 9.92
N ASP A 251 -4.98 -47.85 8.67
CA ASP A 251 -4.60 -49.19 8.25
C ASP A 251 -3.19 -49.60 8.75
N VAL A 252 -2.25 -48.66 8.68
CA VAL A 252 -0.88 -48.82 9.21
C VAL A 252 -0.92 -48.93 10.74
N LEU A 253 -1.73 -48.11 11.41
CA LEU A 253 -1.90 -48.17 12.84
C LEU A 253 -2.46 -49.53 13.28
N GLN A 254 -3.48 -50.03 12.58
CA GLN A 254 -4.10 -51.34 12.86
C GLN A 254 -3.10 -52.48 12.63
N ALA A 255 -2.36 -52.45 11.55
CA ALA A 255 -1.37 -53.49 11.21
C ALA A 255 -0.22 -53.54 12.22
N VAL A 256 0.33 -52.40 12.63
CA VAL A 256 1.43 -52.31 13.61
C VAL A 256 0.93 -52.72 15.01
N CYS A 257 -0.22 -52.20 15.46
CA CYS A 257 -0.76 -52.51 16.75
C CYS A 257 -1.33 -53.94 16.88
N ALA A 258 -1.61 -54.64 15.78
CA ALA A 258 -1.97 -56.05 15.77
C ALA A 258 -0.79 -57.01 15.94
N THR A 259 0.47 -56.52 15.80
CA THR A 259 1.66 -57.34 15.84
C THR A 259 2.32 -57.27 17.24
N PRO A 260 2.29 -58.39 18.03
CA PRO A 260 2.78 -58.36 19.43
C PRO A 260 4.26 -58.07 19.60
N ALA A 261 5.05 -58.21 18.53
CA ALA A 261 6.52 -57.96 18.55
C ALA A 261 6.90 -56.48 18.47
N VAL A 262 5.95 -55.56 18.25
CA VAL A 262 6.24 -54.12 17.90
C VAL A 262 5.40 -53.19 18.80
N VAL A 263 5.27 -53.55 20.09
CA VAL A 263 4.45 -52.80 21.08
C VAL A 263 4.93 -51.35 21.23
N GLU A 264 6.24 -51.11 21.16
CA GLU A 264 6.86 -49.77 21.23
C GLU A 264 6.47 -48.90 20.01
N ASP A 265 6.47 -49.47 18.82
CA ASP A 265 6.09 -48.73 17.59
C ASP A 265 4.58 -48.40 17.58
N CYS A 266 3.74 -49.28 18.15
CA CYS A 266 2.30 -49.01 18.33
C CYS A 266 2.07 -47.85 19.30
N ALA A 267 2.78 -47.82 20.41
CA ALA A 267 2.69 -46.71 21.37
C ALA A 267 3.12 -45.36 20.76
N ASP A 268 4.18 -45.37 19.98
CA ASP A 268 4.67 -44.16 19.28
C ASP A 268 3.68 -43.66 18.20
N LEU A 269 3.09 -44.58 17.43
CA LEU A 269 2.04 -44.24 16.43
C LEU A 269 0.78 -43.68 17.10
N GLN A 270 0.35 -44.26 18.23
CA GLN A 270 -0.77 -43.71 19.00
C GLN A 270 -0.44 -42.36 19.62
N ALA A 271 0.80 -42.16 20.05
CA ALA A 271 1.30 -40.88 20.53
C ALA A 271 1.22 -39.77 19.45
N ARG A 272 1.63 -40.09 18.23
CA ARG A 272 1.53 -39.19 17.08
C ARG A 272 0.11 -38.80 16.73
N LEU A 273 -0.86 -39.69 16.85
CA LEU A 273 -2.28 -39.37 16.70
C LEU A 273 -2.75 -38.34 17.73
N ARG A 274 -2.32 -38.48 18.98
CA ARG A 274 -2.68 -37.57 20.08
C ARG A 274 -2.00 -36.18 19.96
N LEU A 275 -0.88 -36.08 19.27
CA LEU A 275 -0.20 -34.82 18.99
C LEU A 275 -0.90 -33.96 17.92
N GLY A 276 -1.97 -34.44 17.30
CA GLY A 276 -2.76 -33.70 16.30
C GLY A 276 -3.71 -32.62 16.86
N GLY A 277 -3.51 -32.14 18.09
CA GLY A 277 -4.35 -31.15 18.78
C GLY A 277 -4.27 -29.75 18.19
N LEU A 278 -5.19 -28.85 18.63
CA LEU A 278 -5.23 -27.46 18.21
C LEU A 278 -4.00 -26.68 18.69
N GLY A 279 -3.50 -26.94 19.89
CA GLY A 279 -2.31 -26.31 20.44
C GLY A 279 -1.08 -26.51 19.57
N PRO A 280 -0.71 -27.76 19.26
CA PRO A 280 0.36 -28.09 18.33
C PRO A 280 0.22 -27.43 16.96
N ALA A 281 -0.97 -27.41 16.38
CA ALA A 281 -1.22 -26.76 15.09
C ALA A 281 -0.97 -25.25 15.14
N VAL A 282 -1.43 -24.58 16.20
CA VAL A 282 -1.16 -23.13 16.42
C VAL A 282 0.31 -22.87 16.66
N LEU A 283 0.98 -23.72 17.47
CA LEU A 283 2.42 -23.60 17.75
C LEU A 283 3.25 -23.64 16.47
N THR A 284 2.86 -24.45 15.51
CA THR A 284 3.52 -24.57 14.20
C THR A 284 3.46 -23.29 13.36
N VAL A 285 2.34 -22.56 13.45
CA VAL A 285 2.13 -21.34 12.65
C VAL A 285 2.83 -20.11 13.25
N LEU A 286 3.05 -20.08 14.56
CA LEU A 286 3.59 -18.90 15.26
C LEU A 286 4.99 -18.45 14.80
N PRO A 287 5.98 -19.33 14.52
CA PRO A 287 7.26 -18.92 13.93
C PRO A 287 7.11 -18.29 12.54
N VAL A 288 6.18 -18.80 11.72
CA VAL A 288 5.85 -18.22 10.40
C VAL A 288 5.29 -16.82 10.58
N VAL A 289 4.34 -16.63 11.51
CA VAL A 289 3.79 -15.32 11.86
C VAL A 289 4.88 -14.38 12.34
N LEU A 290 5.80 -14.85 13.18
CA LEU A 290 6.94 -14.05 13.63
C LEU A 290 7.81 -13.60 12.44
N LEU A 291 8.11 -14.51 11.52
CA LEU A 291 8.91 -14.17 10.33
C LEU A 291 8.20 -13.18 9.41
N LEU A 292 6.86 -13.27 9.26
CA LEU A 292 6.06 -12.27 8.54
C LEU A 292 6.05 -10.91 9.24
N VAL A 293 5.98 -10.88 10.56
CA VAL A 293 6.09 -9.66 11.37
C VAL A 293 7.49 -9.04 11.19
N LEU A 294 8.55 -9.86 11.20
CA LEU A 294 9.90 -9.40 10.93
C LEU A 294 10.07 -8.89 9.49
N ALA A 295 9.46 -9.54 8.50
CA ALA A 295 9.45 -9.07 7.11
C ALA A 295 8.81 -7.67 6.98
N GLU A 296 7.71 -7.40 7.69
CA GLU A 296 7.13 -6.05 7.76
C GLU A 296 8.10 -5.05 8.43
N GLY A 297 8.81 -5.46 9.47
CA GLY A 297 9.89 -4.67 10.08
C GLY A 297 11.04 -4.37 9.12
N LEU A 298 11.45 -5.36 8.30
CA LEU A 298 12.46 -5.20 7.25
C LEU A 298 11.98 -4.19 6.19
N ARG A 299 10.73 -4.25 5.76
CA ARG A 299 10.14 -3.29 4.84
C ARG A 299 10.26 -1.85 5.36
N ARG A 300 10.12 -1.65 6.65
CA ARG A 300 10.31 -0.36 7.35
C ARG A 300 11.78 -0.02 7.60
N GLY A 301 12.71 -0.91 7.32
CA GLY A 301 14.15 -0.71 7.51
C GLY A 301 14.61 -0.84 8.95
N ARG A 302 13.85 -1.47 9.84
CA ARG A 302 14.17 -1.64 11.26
C ARG A 302 15.35 -2.57 11.45
N ARG A 303 16.40 -2.12 12.15
CA ARG A 303 17.60 -2.90 12.45
C ARG A 303 17.27 -4.11 13.35
N PHE A 304 16.35 -3.95 14.28
CA PHE A 304 15.88 -5.04 15.15
C PHE A 304 15.26 -6.19 14.32
N ALA A 305 14.43 -5.87 13.31
CA ALA A 305 13.83 -6.87 12.42
C ALA A 305 14.90 -7.61 11.60
N TRP A 306 15.95 -6.92 11.20
CA TRP A 306 17.07 -7.54 10.48
C TRP A 306 17.76 -8.59 11.34
N TRP A 307 18.12 -8.26 12.60
CA TRP A 307 18.71 -9.22 13.53
C TRP A 307 17.77 -10.38 13.86
N GLY A 308 16.47 -10.10 14.07
CA GLY A 308 15.47 -11.13 14.30
C GLY A 308 15.31 -12.09 13.12
N ALA A 309 15.27 -11.56 11.89
CA ALA A 309 15.16 -12.38 10.68
C ALA A 309 16.43 -13.22 10.45
N VAL A 310 17.63 -12.66 10.67
CA VAL A 310 18.89 -13.41 10.60
C VAL A 310 18.91 -14.53 11.66
N GLY A 311 18.61 -14.20 12.93
CA GLY A 311 18.62 -15.17 14.01
C GLY A 311 17.63 -16.32 13.80
N LEU A 312 16.40 -16.00 13.34
CA LEU A 312 15.38 -17.03 13.11
C LEU A 312 15.73 -17.93 11.92
N ASN A 313 16.28 -17.38 10.83
CA ASN A 313 16.73 -18.20 9.70
C ASN A 313 17.96 -19.06 10.06
N LEU A 314 18.89 -18.55 10.89
CA LEU A 314 20.00 -19.35 11.41
C LEU A 314 19.50 -20.48 12.32
N LEU A 315 18.48 -20.21 13.14
CA LEU A 315 17.84 -21.25 13.96
C LEU A 315 17.23 -22.33 13.07
N PHE A 316 16.49 -21.96 12.02
CA PHE A 316 15.91 -22.93 11.08
C PHE A 316 17.01 -23.75 10.38
N ALA A 317 18.09 -23.11 9.94
CA ALA A 317 19.22 -23.81 9.34
C ALA A 317 19.90 -24.80 10.32
N ALA A 318 20.05 -24.39 11.58
CA ALA A 318 20.65 -25.23 12.62
C ALA A 318 19.74 -26.44 12.92
N VAL A 319 18.42 -26.23 13.08
CA VAL A 319 17.48 -27.32 13.31
C VAL A 319 17.42 -28.28 12.12
N ALA A 320 17.34 -27.76 10.91
CA ALA A 320 17.36 -28.60 9.70
C ALA A 320 18.70 -29.36 9.57
N GLY A 321 19.82 -28.73 9.95
CA GLY A 321 21.14 -29.34 9.94
C GLY A 321 21.28 -30.46 10.98
N THR A 322 20.79 -30.25 12.19
CA THR A 322 20.75 -31.29 13.21
C THR A 322 19.91 -32.47 12.79
N LEU A 323 18.70 -32.20 12.24
CA LEU A 323 17.83 -33.24 11.71
C LEU A 323 18.52 -34.01 10.57
N ALA A 324 19.23 -33.34 9.66
CA ALA A 324 19.98 -33.99 8.59
C ALA A 324 21.08 -34.91 9.12
N VAL A 325 21.82 -34.49 10.17
CA VAL A 325 22.85 -35.32 10.82
C VAL A 325 22.23 -36.56 11.51
N PHE A 326 21.15 -36.37 12.25
CA PHE A 326 20.48 -37.50 12.93
C PHE A 326 19.92 -38.51 11.91
N THR A 327 19.25 -38.02 10.83
CA THR A 327 18.70 -38.93 9.83
C THR A 327 19.74 -39.64 8.98
N SER A 328 20.94 -39.05 8.80
CA SER A 328 22.05 -39.73 8.12
C SER A 328 22.62 -40.90 8.91
N ALA A 329 22.39 -40.95 10.23
CA ALA A 329 22.82 -42.04 11.12
C ALA A 329 21.78 -43.19 11.19
N VAL A 330 20.56 -43.01 10.64
CA VAL A 330 19.48 -44.02 10.67
C VAL A 330 19.61 -44.92 9.44
N PRO A 331 19.52 -46.27 9.56
CA PRO A 331 19.57 -47.17 8.42
C PRO A 331 18.45 -46.87 7.43
N ALA A 332 18.73 -46.99 6.12
CA ALA A 332 17.78 -46.65 5.06
C ALA A 332 16.45 -47.47 5.15
N GLU A 333 16.49 -48.66 5.71
CA GLU A 333 15.33 -49.54 5.93
C GLU A 333 14.28 -48.94 6.89
N ARG A 334 14.73 -48.16 7.88
CA ARG A 334 13.85 -47.44 8.82
C ARG A 334 13.33 -46.10 8.25
N LEU A 335 14.04 -45.52 7.26
CA LEU A 335 13.60 -44.30 6.60
C LEU A 335 12.44 -44.51 5.62
N VAL A 336 12.20 -45.75 5.15
CA VAL A 336 11.09 -46.10 4.25
C VAL A 336 9.71 -45.90 4.94
N ALA A 337 9.66 -45.93 6.27
CA ALA A 337 8.45 -45.59 7.03
C ALA A 337 7.94 -44.13 6.90
N PHE A 338 8.72 -43.24 6.25
CA PHE A 338 8.39 -41.83 6.05
C PHE A 338 7.77 -41.47 4.70
N GLY A 339 7.39 -42.47 3.88
CA GLY A 339 6.67 -42.28 2.62
C GLY A 339 7.48 -42.72 1.37
N ASP A 340 6.77 -42.95 0.27
CA ASP A 340 7.19 -43.58 -0.99
C ASP A 340 8.40 -42.97 -1.74
N GLY A 341 9.14 -42.08 -1.15
CA GLY A 341 10.31 -41.44 -1.76
C GLY A 341 11.63 -42.08 -1.35
N GLY A 342 12.03 -43.15 -2.01
CA GLY A 342 13.24 -43.92 -1.79
C GLY A 342 14.45 -43.24 -1.16
N GLY A 343 15.22 -43.99 -0.35
CA GLY A 343 16.21 -43.57 0.64
C GLY A 343 17.30 -42.55 0.24
N ALA A 344 17.46 -42.20 -1.02
CA ALA A 344 18.42 -41.18 -1.47
C ALA A 344 17.80 -39.76 -1.60
N ALA A 345 16.48 -39.63 -1.77
CA ALA A 345 15.82 -38.33 -1.97
C ALA A 345 15.68 -37.53 -0.66
N PHE A 346 15.53 -38.19 0.48
CA PHE A 346 15.32 -37.55 1.78
C PHE A 346 16.57 -36.78 2.27
N PRO A 347 17.80 -37.32 2.25
CA PRO A 347 18.99 -36.55 2.60
C PRO A 347 19.21 -35.34 1.69
N VAL A 348 18.94 -35.45 0.38
CA VAL A 348 19.03 -34.32 -0.54
C VAL A 348 18.04 -33.22 -0.18
N ALA A 349 16.80 -33.58 0.17
CA ALA A 349 15.79 -32.62 0.59
C ALA A 349 16.17 -31.91 1.91
N LEU A 350 16.81 -32.60 2.85
CA LEU A 350 17.30 -32.03 4.09
C LEU A 350 18.48 -31.07 3.87
N VAL A 351 19.41 -31.39 2.97
CA VAL A 351 20.50 -30.47 2.59
C VAL A 351 19.90 -29.19 1.97
N ALA A 352 18.94 -29.34 1.07
CA ALA A 352 18.25 -28.19 0.49
C ALA A 352 17.49 -27.36 1.55
N ALA A 353 16.95 -28.00 2.61
CA ALA A 353 16.32 -27.35 3.74
C ALA A 353 17.28 -26.49 4.59
N VAL A 354 18.56 -26.83 4.65
CA VAL A 354 19.61 -26.02 5.28
C VAL A 354 20.02 -24.86 4.37
N VAL A 355 20.17 -25.12 3.08
CA VAL A 355 20.68 -24.14 2.11
C VAL A 355 19.72 -22.95 1.95
N GLN A 356 18.43 -23.19 1.92
CA GLN A 356 17.42 -22.14 1.70
C GLN A 356 17.46 -21.02 2.78
N PRO A 357 17.38 -21.28 4.09
CA PRO A 357 17.49 -20.21 5.08
C PRO A 357 18.88 -19.57 5.10
N LEU A 358 19.96 -20.29 4.79
CA LEU A 358 21.30 -19.71 4.64
C LEU A 358 21.38 -18.73 3.45
N LEU A 359 20.71 -18.99 2.33
CA LEU A 359 20.60 -18.06 1.21
C LEU A 359 19.84 -16.79 1.63
N VAL A 360 18.79 -16.92 2.44
CA VAL A 360 18.08 -15.77 3.01
C VAL A 360 18.99 -14.97 3.93
N VAL A 361 19.80 -15.62 4.78
CA VAL A 361 20.80 -14.96 5.64
C VAL A 361 21.86 -14.25 4.79
N ALA A 362 22.36 -14.87 3.74
CA ALA A 362 23.31 -14.26 2.82
C ALA A 362 22.72 -13.00 2.15
N LEU A 363 21.48 -13.07 1.69
CA LEU A 363 20.75 -11.91 1.13
C LEU A 363 20.61 -10.78 2.16
N LEU A 364 20.25 -11.12 3.41
CA LEU A 364 20.16 -10.16 4.50
C LEU A 364 21.53 -9.54 4.82
N ALA A 365 22.61 -10.33 4.85
CA ALA A 365 23.97 -9.86 5.09
C ALA A 365 24.46 -8.90 3.99
N LEU A 366 24.24 -9.23 2.72
CA LEU A 366 24.58 -8.38 1.57
C LEU A 366 23.84 -7.04 1.61
N THR A 367 22.62 -7.04 2.15
CA THR A 367 21.76 -5.85 2.18
C THR A 367 21.76 -5.12 3.53
N ARG A 368 22.60 -5.53 4.51
CA ARG A 368 22.62 -5.02 5.91
C ARG A 368 22.64 -3.50 6.03
N ARG A 369 23.37 -2.82 5.14
CA ARG A 369 23.52 -1.36 5.13
C ARG A 369 22.20 -0.62 4.83
N ARG A 370 21.15 -1.31 4.43
CA ARG A 370 19.82 -0.72 4.14
C ARG A 370 18.90 -0.70 5.37
N PHE A 371 19.25 -1.43 6.44
CA PHE A 371 18.44 -1.56 7.66
C PHE A 371 19.08 -0.75 8.79
N VAL A 372 18.85 0.56 8.75
CA VAL A 372 19.54 1.53 9.65
C VAL A 372 18.64 2.09 10.75
N VAL A 373 17.33 1.86 10.70
CA VAL A 373 16.37 2.44 11.65
C VAL A 373 16.56 1.77 13.02
N PRO A 374 17.09 2.50 14.04
CA PRO A 374 17.26 1.95 15.37
C PRO A 374 15.91 1.77 16.07
N ALA A 375 15.85 0.87 17.03
CA ALA A 375 14.75 0.84 17.98
C ALA A 375 14.99 1.92 19.07
N PRO A 376 13.92 2.48 19.66
CA PRO A 376 14.06 3.40 20.78
C PRO A 376 14.86 2.79 21.92
N THR A 377 15.71 3.61 22.56
CA THR A 377 16.55 3.18 23.69
C THR A 377 15.71 2.60 24.83
N GLY A 378 16.14 1.49 25.39
CA GLY A 378 15.45 0.79 26.47
C GLY A 378 14.33 -0.17 26.03
N LEU A 379 13.80 -0.04 24.79
CA LEU A 379 12.70 -0.90 24.34
C LEU A 379 13.17 -2.33 24.03
N ILE A 380 14.40 -2.49 23.54
CA ILE A 380 15.02 -3.81 23.31
C ILE A 380 15.20 -4.54 24.65
N HIS A 381 15.68 -3.85 25.69
CA HIS A 381 15.81 -4.45 27.03
C HIS A 381 14.45 -4.86 27.61
N ARG A 382 13.42 -4.03 27.44
CA ARG A 382 12.05 -4.38 27.86
C ARG A 382 11.52 -5.57 27.08
N TRP A 383 11.79 -5.64 25.78
CA TRP A 383 11.45 -6.80 24.96
C TRP A 383 12.15 -8.06 25.46
N ALA A 384 13.47 -8.00 25.68
CA ALA A 384 14.24 -9.13 26.18
C ALA A 384 13.77 -9.58 27.57
N ALA A 385 13.50 -8.62 28.47
CA ALA A 385 12.94 -8.91 29.80
C ALA A 385 11.53 -9.53 29.70
N THR A 386 10.65 -9.02 28.82
CA THR A 386 9.31 -9.59 28.63
C THR A 386 9.35 -11.00 28.08
N VAL A 387 10.16 -11.25 27.05
CA VAL A 387 10.32 -12.58 26.45
C VAL A 387 11.00 -13.54 27.41
N GLY A 388 12.06 -13.10 28.11
CA GLY A 388 12.75 -13.90 29.13
C GLY A 388 11.84 -14.25 30.32
N MET A 389 11.05 -13.29 30.81
CA MET A 389 10.06 -13.54 31.88
C MET A 389 8.97 -14.52 31.41
N ALA A 390 8.47 -14.37 30.17
CA ALA A 390 7.50 -15.28 29.60
C ALA A 390 8.03 -16.71 29.49
N LEU A 391 9.30 -16.86 29.07
CA LEU A 391 9.98 -18.16 29.02
C LEU A 391 10.09 -18.77 30.41
N LEU A 392 10.59 -18.00 31.38
CA LEU A 392 10.74 -18.44 32.77
C LEU A 392 9.39 -18.85 33.37
N THR A 393 8.39 -18.00 33.23
CA THR A 393 7.03 -18.28 33.77
C THR A 393 6.43 -19.52 33.11
N ALA A 394 6.51 -19.64 31.79
CA ALA A 394 6.04 -20.82 31.08
C ALA A 394 6.76 -22.11 31.53
N SER A 395 8.09 -22.03 31.72
CA SER A 395 8.89 -23.16 32.25
C SER A 395 8.50 -23.55 33.68
N VAL A 396 8.32 -22.56 34.56
CA VAL A 396 7.92 -22.82 35.97
C VAL A 396 6.49 -23.41 36.02
N VAL A 397 5.56 -22.85 35.21
CA VAL A 397 4.18 -23.36 35.13
C VAL A 397 4.16 -24.78 34.58
N TYR A 398 4.96 -25.08 33.54
CA TYR A 398 5.04 -26.41 32.97
C TYR A 398 5.62 -27.44 33.98
N LEU A 399 6.75 -27.12 34.62
CA LEU A 399 7.37 -28.00 35.56
C LEU A 399 6.52 -28.17 36.82
N GLY A 400 6.07 -27.08 37.45
CA GLY A 400 5.22 -27.14 38.63
C GLY A 400 3.86 -27.78 38.39
N GLY A 401 3.20 -27.40 37.31
CA GLY A 401 1.93 -27.96 36.87
C GLY A 401 2.05 -29.44 36.47
N GLY A 402 3.16 -29.83 35.82
CA GLY A 402 3.48 -31.19 35.44
C GLY A 402 3.64 -32.11 36.66
N VAL A 403 4.29 -31.62 37.73
CA VAL A 403 4.40 -32.34 39.00
C VAL A 403 3.04 -32.48 39.67
N LEU A 404 2.24 -31.44 39.70
CA LEU A 404 0.88 -31.45 40.31
C LEU A 404 -0.08 -32.35 39.52
N ALA A 405 -0.02 -32.32 38.19
CA ALA A 405 -0.87 -33.12 37.29
C ALA A 405 -0.22 -34.46 36.90
N ARG A 406 0.76 -34.93 37.66
CA ARG A 406 1.53 -36.16 37.33
C ARG A 406 0.65 -37.39 37.04
N GLY A 407 -0.46 -37.53 37.74
CA GLY A 407 -1.41 -38.64 37.52
C GLY A 407 -2.23 -38.55 36.24
N GLU A 408 -2.20 -37.43 35.56
CA GLU A 408 -2.85 -37.18 34.26
C GLU A 408 -1.93 -37.41 33.05
N PHE A 409 -0.71 -37.96 33.28
CA PHE A 409 0.22 -38.38 32.22
C PHE A 409 0.33 -39.93 32.21
N ALA A 410 0.58 -40.49 31.05
CA ALA A 410 0.81 -41.93 30.89
C ALA A 410 2.10 -42.15 30.01
N PRO A 411 3.12 -42.83 30.58
CA PRO A 411 3.37 -43.08 32.01
C PRO A 411 3.50 -41.81 32.82
N ALA A 412 3.38 -41.92 34.18
CA ALA A 412 3.51 -40.74 35.03
C ALA A 412 4.98 -40.26 35.08
N PRO A 413 5.31 -39.02 34.60
CA PRO A 413 6.67 -38.59 34.49
C PRO A 413 7.31 -38.24 35.83
N GLY A 414 8.59 -38.55 35.99
CA GLY A 414 9.43 -38.04 37.06
C GLY A 414 9.89 -36.60 36.80
N TRP A 415 10.53 -36.01 37.80
CA TRP A 415 11.10 -34.66 37.67
C TRP A 415 12.18 -34.56 36.57
N PRO A 416 13.12 -35.54 36.39
CA PRO A 416 14.10 -35.48 35.31
C PRO A 416 13.47 -35.56 33.91
N GLU A 417 12.40 -36.33 33.74
CA GLU A 417 11.69 -36.50 32.47
C GLU A 417 10.96 -35.23 32.08
N LEU A 418 10.29 -34.56 33.04
CA LEU A 418 9.67 -33.26 32.80
C LEU A 418 10.70 -32.19 32.41
N LEU A 419 11.92 -32.21 33.04
CA LEU A 419 12.98 -31.27 32.73
C LEU A 419 13.57 -31.53 31.33
N ALA A 420 13.75 -32.80 30.96
CA ALA A 420 14.25 -33.20 29.64
C ALA A 420 13.24 -32.84 28.52
N ASP A 421 11.95 -32.92 28.83
CA ASP A 421 10.87 -32.57 27.86
C ASP A 421 10.64 -31.06 27.75
N LEU A 422 11.02 -30.24 28.72
CA LEU A 422 10.73 -28.82 28.74
C LEU A 422 11.16 -28.05 27.46
N PRO A 423 12.35 -28.25 26.86
CA PRO A 423 12.74 -27.58 25.63
C PRO A 423 11.80 -27.90 24.45
N THR A 424 11.25 -29.13 24.43
CA THR A 424 10.39 -29.61 23.34
C THR A 424 9.05 -28.86 23.31
N ARG A 425 8.60 -28.35 24.46
CA ARG A 425 7.34 -27.57 24.56
C ARG A 425 7.38 -26.26 23.80
N PHE A 426 8.57 -25.72 23.54
CA PHE A 426 8.76 -24.46 22.81
C PHE A 426 9.05 -24.67 21.31
N LEU A 427 9.25 -25.92 20.89
CA LEU A 427 9.48 -26.28 19.50
C LEU A 427 8.18 -26.72 18.82
N PRO A 428 7.98 -26.39 17.54
CA PRO A 428 6.85 -26.97 16.80
C PRO A 428 6.90 -28.50 16.78
N PRO A 429 5.76 -29.20 16.87
CA PRO A 429 5.70 -30.66 16.98
C PRO A 429 6.41 -31.40 15.86
N GLY A 430 6.44 -30.84 14.67
CA GLY A 430 7.16 -31.42 13.54
C GLY A 430 8.67 -31.64 13.77
N TYR A 431 9.29 -30.83 14.65
CA TYR A 431 10.67 -31.02 15.07
C TYR A 431 10.84 -32.17 16.08
N LEU A 432 9.74 -32.58 16.69
CA LEU A 432 9.72 -33.62 17.72
C LEU A 432 9.49 -35.02 17.16
N GLY A 433 9.09 -35.15 15.90
CA GLY A 433 8.71 -36.42 15.28
C GLY A 433 9.80 -37.50 15.23
N GLN A 434 11.02 -37.17 15.61
CA GLN A 434 12.20 -38.03 15.69
C GLN A 434 12.64 -38.29 17.15
N LEU A 435 12.03 -37.63 18.11
CA LEU A 435 12.36 -37.81 19.53
C LEU A 435 11.42 -38.86 20.14
N GLU A 436 11.97 -39.76 20.95
CA GLU A 436 11.19 -40.69 21.76
C GLU A 436 10.29 -39.89 22.71
N ILE A 437 8.99 -40.12 22.65
CA ILE A 437 8.03 -39.45 23.52
C ILE A 437 7.91 -40.26 24.79
N GLY A 438 8.57 -39.82 25.88
CA GLY A 438 8.61 -40.53 27.15
C GLY A 438 7.27 -40.63 27.87
N PHE A 439 6.37 -39.67 27.69
CA PHE A 439 5.03 -39.63 28.31
C PHE A 439 4.06 -38.77 27.53
N LEU A 440 2.76 -39.07 27.66
CA LEU A 440 1.69 -38.35 26.99
C LEU A 440 0.62 -37.85 27.96
N PRO A 441 -0.03 -36.71 27.69
CA PRO A 441 -1.13 -36.21 28.47
C PRO A 441 -2.37 -37.10 28.22
N VAL A 442 -3.07 -37.51 29.30
CA VAL A 442 -4.32 -38.23 29.25
C VAL A 442 -5.46 -37.39 29.84
N GLY A 443 -5.17 -36.58 30.87
CA GLY A 443 -6.12 -35.64 31.47
C GLY A 443 -6.14 -34.28 30.83
N TRP A 444 -7.20 -33.51 31.10
CA TRP A 444 -7.36 -32.18 30.50
C TRP A 444 -6.30 -31.15 30.97
N ALA A 445 -5.92 -31.20 32.26
CA ALA A 445 -4.92 -30.29 32.81
C ALA A 445 -3.53 -30.56 32.21
N ALA A 446 -3.14 -31.85 32.12
CA ALA A 446 -1.94 -32.28 31.45
C ALA A 446 -1.93 -31.86 29.96
N THR A 447 -3.08 -32.03 29.25
CA THR A 447 -3.21 -31.62 27.84
C THR A 447 -3.01 -30.11 27.68
N VAL A 448 -3.63 -29.29 28.53
CA VAL A 448 -3.43 -27.83 28.47
C VAL A 448 -1.99 -27.46 28.73
N LEU A 449 -1.33 -28.02 29.72
CA LEU A 449 0.09 -27.76 29.99
C LEU A 449 0.98 -28.20 28.82
N TYR A 450 0.73 -29.37 28.26
CA TYR A 450 1.52 -29.97 27.21
C TYR A 450 1.42 -29.21 25.88
N GLU A 451 0.21 -28.80 25.47
CA GLU A 451 -0.04 -28.21 24.17
C GLU A 451 0.08 -26.68 24.19
N TRP A 452 -0.32 -25.99 25.26
CA TRP A 452 -0.48 -24.53 25.25
C TRP A 452 0.68 -23.74 25.86
N THR A 453 1.59 -24.38 26.59
CA THR A 453 2.75 -23.70 27.19
C THR A 453 3.60 -22.96 26.13
N GLY A 454 3.95 -23.65 25.06
CA GLY A 454 4.70 -23.06 23.94
C GLY A 454 3.91 -22.02 23.17
N VAL A 455 2.61 -22.25 22.96
CA VAL A 455 1.71 -21.29 22.26
C VAL A 455 1.67 -19.95 22.99
N LEU A 456 1.49 -19.97 24.32
CA LEU A 456 1.46 -18.75 25.14
C LEU A 456 2.81 -17.98 25.09
N PHE A 457 3.92 -18.69 25.22
CA PHE A 457 5.24 -18.11 25.07
C PHE A 457 5.42 -17.40 23.72
N TRP A 458 5.14 -18.10 22.61
CA TRP A 458 5.29 -17.53 21.27
C TRP A 458 4.31 -16.38 21.00
N ALA A 459 3.11 -16.45 21.52
CA ALA A 459 2.14 -15.35 21.41
C ALA A 459 2.64 -14.08 22.10
N VAL A 460 3.25 -14.23 23.30
CA VAL A 460 3.92 -13.10 24.00
C VAL A 460 5.11 -12.60 23.20
N ALA A 461 5.97 -13.48 22.69
CA ALA A 461 7.13 -13.12 21.89
C ALA A 461 6.75 -12.36 20.62
N VAL A 462 5.76 -12.84 19.89
CA VAL A 462 5.21 -12.15 18.69
C VAL A 462 4.65 -10.78 19.07
N THR A 463 3.82 -10.71 20.11
CA THR A 463 3.20 -9.46 20.57
C THR A 463 4.25 -8.44 21.03
N ALA A 464 5.24 -8.88 21.79
CA ALA A 464 6.36 -8.03 22.22
C ALA A 464 7.16 -7.53 21.02
N THR A 465 7.44 -8.38 20.02
CA THR A 465 8.12 -8.00 18.79
C THR A 465 7.32 -6.96 17.99
N VAL A 466 6.02 -7.16 17.85
CA VAL A 466 5.11 -6.18 17.19
C VAL A 466 5.16 -4.82 17.90
N ARG A 467 5.18 -4.80 19.24
CA ARG A 467 5.29 -3.55 20.02
C ARG A 467 6.60 -2.81 19.72
N VAL A 468 7.75 -3.53 19.67
CA VAL A 468 9.05 -2.93 19.30
C VAL A 468 9.04 -2.37 17.88
N LEU A 469 8.47 -3.11 16.94
CA LEU A 469 8.43 -2.71 15.54
C LEU A 469 7.44 -1.56 15.24
N ARG A 470 6.43 -1.37 16.11
CA ARG A 470 5.45 -0.28 16.01
C ARG A 470 5.85 0.98 16.77
N ALA A 471 6.82 0.88 17.68
CA ALA A 471 7.26 2.03 18.45
C ALA A 471 7.89 3.09 17.55
N ASP A 472 7.39 4.31 17.64
CA ASP A 472 7.92 5.44 16.88
C ASP A 472 9.10 6.08 17.61
N PRO A 473 10.16 6.47 16.88
CA PRO A 473 11.23 7.27 17.43
C PRO A 473 10.67 8.61 17.93
N ARG A 474 11.16 9.06 19.06
CA ARG A 474 10.81 10.39 19.57
C ARG A 474 11.42 11.45 18.68
N VAL A 475 10.61 12.38 18.23
CA VAL A 475 11.03 13.60 17.53
C VAL A 475 11.27 14.68 18.58
N PRO A 476 12.37 15.44 18.53
CA PRO A 476 12.59 16.58 19.40
C PRO A 476 11.47 17.59 19.25
N ASP A 477 11.07 18.21 20.35
CA ASP A 477 10.14 19.34 20.30
C ASP A 477 10.86 20.58 19.75
N ASN A 478 10.45 21.03 18.61
CA ASN A 478 10.98 22.20 17.91
C ASN A 478 9.90 23.26 17.65
N ALA A 479 8.79 23.23 18.38
CA ALA A 479 7.62 24.10 18.12
C ALA A 479 7.98 25.58 18.14
N GLU A 480 8.67 26.05 19.18
CA GLU A 480 9.08 27.45 19.32
C GLU A 480 10.04 27.90 18.20
N ARG A 481 11.00 27.04 17.82
CA ARG A 481 11.91 27.33 16.72
C ARG A 481 11.17 27.41 15.38
N ALA A 482 10.22 26.52 15.15
CA ALA A 482 9.41 26.50 13.96
C ALA A 482 8.51 27.76 13.89
N ARG A 483 7.89 28.18 15.01
CA ARG A 483 7.10 29.40 15.11
C ARG A 483 7.96 30.66 14.82
N THR A 484 9.11 30.77 15.44
CA THR A 484 10.04 31.87 15.22
C THR A 484 10.50 31.93 13.75
N LEU A 485 10.76 30.77 13.13
CA LEU A 485 11.16 30.67 11.74
C LEU A 485 10.03 31.12 10.79
N LEU A 486 8.78 30.69 11.06
CA LEU A 486 7.60 31.11 10.31
C LEU A 486 7.38 32.63 10.43
N GLN A 487 7.45 33.18 11.63
CA GLN A 487 7.29 34.62 11.86
C GLN A 487 8.37 35.45 11.18
N ARG A 488 9.63 34.99 11.15
CA ARG A 488 10.76 35.76 10.58
C ARG A 488 10.84 35.69 9.05
N HIS A 489 10.53 34.54 8.46
CA HIS A 489 10.79 34.27 7.04
C HIS A 489 9.54 33.93 6.26
N GLY A 490 8.41 33.85 6.92
CA GLY A 490 7.13 33.56 6.29
C GLY A 490 6.99 32.13 5.75
N GLY A 491 5.86 31.91 5.10
CA GLY A 491 5.47 30.64 4.48
C GLY A 491 4.42 30.84 3.40
N SER A 492 3.64 29.83 3.11
CA SER A 492 2.42 29.93 2.30
C SER A 492 1.25 30.43 3.16
N SER A 493 0.14 30.77 2.51
CA SER A 493 -1.12 31.14 3.16
C SER A 493 -1.62 30.11 4.20
N LEU A 494 -1.30 28.82 4.01
CA LEU A 494 -1.72 27.73 4.90
C LEU A 494 -0.65 27.34 5.92
N SER A 495 0.53 27.97 5.92
CA SER A 495 1.64 27.54 6.79
C SER A 495 1.35 27.68 8.29
N TYR A 496 0.48 28.63 8.68
CA TYR A 496 0.11 28.80 10.09
C TYR A 496 -0.66 27.60 10.65
N LEU A 497 -1.40 26.85 9.84
CA LEU A 497 -2.05 25.61 10.24
C LEU A 497 -1.03 24.56 10.76
N GLY A 498 0.22 24.66 10.35
CA GLY A 498 1.30 23.85 10.86
C GLY A 498 1.63 24.11 12.34
N MET A 499 1.16 25.23 12.93
CA MET A 499 1.41 25.58 14.34
C MET A 499 0.41 24.93 15.30
N TRP A 500 -0.64 24.27 14.79
CA TRP A 500 -1.65 23.60 15.61
C TRP A 500 -1.09 22.45 16.45
N PRO A 501 -1.67 22.18 17.61
CA PRO A 501 -1.26 21.11 18.52
C PRO A 501 -1.20 19.73 17.82
N GLY A 502 -0.26 18.90 18.27
CA GLY A 502 -0.07 17.54 17.73
C GLY A 502 0.80 17.46 16.49
N ASN A 503 1.32 18.57 15.97
CA ASN A 503 2.35 18.59 14.96
C ASN A 503 3.75 18.46 15.57
N SER A 504 4.62 17.73 14.90
CA SER A 504 6.07 17.70 15.10
C SER A 504 6.75 18.51 13.99
N TYR A 505 7.97 18.96 14.23
CA TYR A 505 8.67 19.84 13.31
C TYR A 505 10.04 19.28 12.95
N TRP A 506 10.26 19.12 11.65
CA TRP A 506 11.57 18.88 11.11
C TRP A 506 12.17 20.24 10.71
N LEU A 507 13.39 20.48 11.17
CA LEU A 507 14.19 21.64 10.78
C LEU A 507 15.31 21.19 9.85
N ASP A 508 15.63 22.00 8.83
CA ASP A 508 16.82 21.74 8.02
C ASP A 508 18.09 21.91 8.88
N PRO A 509 19.20 21.25 8.53
CA PRO A 509 20.44 21.33 9.33
C PRO A 509 20.96 22.76 9.53
N GLY A 510 20.62 23.67 8.64
CA GLY A 510 20.97 25.09 8.77
C GLY A 510 19.97 25.92 9.58
N GLY A 511 18.88 25.33 10.04
CA GLY A 511 17.82 26.03 10.81
C GLY A 511 17.07 27.10 10.00
N ARG A 512 17.07 27.04 8.66
CA ARG A 512 16.51 28.06 7.78
C ARG A 512 15.17 27.67 7.15
N ALA A 513 14.81 26.38 7.19
CA ALA A 513 13.52 25.90 6.74
C ALA A 513 12.98 24.83 7.69
N ALA A 514 11.65 24.73 7.77
CA ALA A 514 10.96 23.72 8.57
C ALA A 514 9.80 23.10 7.79
N ILE A 515 9.42 21.89 8.21
CA ILE A 515 8.22 21.20 7.77
C ILE A 515 7.48 20.73 9.03
N ALA A 516 6.25 21.18 9.19
CA ALA A 516 5.33 20.66 10.19
C ALA A 516 4.75 19.33 9.70
N PHE A 517 4.70 18.29 10.56
CA PHE A 517 4.19 16.98 10.19
C PHE A 517 3.61 16.21 11.38
N ARG A 518 2.75 15.25 11.08
CA ARG A 518 2.24 14.26 12.06
C ARG A 518 2.66 12.86 11.64
N VAL A 519 3.05 12.03 12.60
CA VAL A 519 3.32 10.61 12.34
C VAL A 519 2.07 9.81 12.66
N ILE A 520 1.47 9.22 11.62
CA ILE A 520 0.26 8.41 11.77
C ILE A 520 0.55 7.03 11.17
N GLY A 521 0.77 6.06 12.02
CA GLY A 521 1.23 4.73 11.61
C GLY A 521 2.58 4.83 10.88
N PRO A 522 2.71 4.30 9.65
CA PRO A 522 3.98 4.35 8.93
C PRO A 522 4.19 5.64 8.10
N VAL A 523 3.33 6.64 8.23
CA VAL A 523 3.32 7.84 7.38
C VAL A 523 3.67 9.07 8.20
N ALA A 524 4.66 9.85 7.72
CA ALA A 524 4.91 11.21 8.16
C ALA A 524 4.18 12.16 7.20
N LEU A 525 3.01 12.64 7.63
CA LEU A 525 2.09 13.48 6.87
C LEU A 525 2.38 14.94 7.17
N SER A 526 2.80 15.75 6.17
CA SER A 526 3.03 17.17 6.40
C SER A 526 1.71 17.92 6.56
N THR A 527 1.76 19.00 7.33
CA THR A 527 0.67 19.97 7.46
C THR A 527 1.07 21.21 6.64
N GLY A 528 0.73 21.20 5.35
CA GLY A 528 1.10 22.26 4.41
C GLY A 528 2.53 22.14 3.85
N GLU A 529 3.02 23.25 3.35
CA GLU A 529 4.29 23.40 2.66
C GLU A 529 5.49 23.58 3.60
N PRO A 530 6.73 23.39 3.10
CA PRO A 530 7.91 23.87 3.78
C PRO A 530 7.85 25.38 3.98
N PHE A 531 8.17 25.88 5.17
CA PHE A 531 8.23 27.30 5.49
C PHE A 531 9.61 27.73 6.01
N GLY A 532 9.87 29.02 6.04
CA GLY A 532 11.18 29.59 6.36
C GLY A 532 11.80 30.32 5.17
N ALA A 533 13.13 30.48 5.13
CA ALA A 533 13.83 31.20 4.09
C ALA A 533 13.55 30.63 2.69
N PRO A 534 13.12 31.44 1.70
CA PRO A 534 12.70 30.98 0.38
C PRO A 534 13.73 30.06 -0.31
N ALA A 535 15.03 30.43 -0.27
CA ALA A 535 16.11 29.65 -0.88
C ALA A 535 16.35 28.27 -0.21
N ALA A 536 15.79 28.01 0.99
CA ALA A 536 15.94 26.76 1.72
C ALA A 536 14.73 25.83 1.54
N ARG A 537 13.54 26.35 1.19
CA ARG A 537 12.28 25.58 1.12
C ARG A 537 12.36 24.41 0.14
N GLY A 538 12.91 24.62 -1.08
CA GLY A 538 13.03 23.55 -2.07
C GLY A 538 13.92 22.39 -1.60
N ARG A 539 15.05 22.70 -0.93
CA ARG A 539 15.96 21.70 -0.37
C ARG A 539 15.36 20.96 0.86
N ALA A 540 14.44 21.62 1.57
CA ALA A 540 13.74 21.04 2.70
C ALA A 540 12.98 19.75 2.33
N VAL A 541 12.41 19.67 1.13
CA VAL A 541 11.70 18.47 0.64
C VAL A 541 12.63 17.25 0.61
N ALA A 542 13.83 17.40 0.04
CA ALA A 542 14.82 16.32 -0.02
C ALA A 542 15.38 15.97 1.38
N GLY A 543 15.59 16.98 2.23
CA GLY A 543 16.02 16.79 3.62
C GLY A 543 15.00 16.02 4.45
N PHE A 544 13.74 16.41 4.38
CA PHE A 544 12.64 15.72 5.04
C PHE A 544 12.44 14.29 4.55
N ALA A 545 12.57 14.06 3.23
CA ALA A 545 12.52 12.72 2.66
C ALA A 545 13.59 11.79 3.25
N ARG A 546 14.82 12.32 3.45
CA ARG A 546 15.92 11.59 4.08
C ARG A 546 15.64 11.32 5.55
N PHE A 547 15.22 12.34 6.29
CA PHE A 547 14.81 12.21 7.69
C PHE A 547 13.73 11.13 7.88
N CYS A 548 12.68 11.14 7.06
CA CYS A 548 11.66 10.09 7.09
C CYS A 548 12.23 8.70 6.79
N ALA A 549 13.17 8.60 5.84
CA ALA A 549 13.81 7.33 5.51
C ALA A 549 14.67 6.79 6.66
N GLU A 550 15.32 7.65 7.42
CA GLU A 550 16.10 7.31 8.63
C GLU A 550 15.20 6.84 9.79
N HIS A 551 13.97 7.35 9.86
CA HIS A 551 12.98 6.96 10.86
C HIS A 551 12.05 5.81 10.39
N GLY A 552 12.19 5.36 9.15
CA GLY A 552 11.36 4.30 8.57
C GLY A 552 9.95 4.73 8.19
N TRP A 553 9.69 6.03 8.14
CA TRP A 553 8.42 6.60 7.74
C TRP A 553 8.30 6.81 6.23
N THR A 554 7.08 6.79 5.76
CA THR A 554 6.74 7.22 4.40
C THR A 554 6.46 8.72 4.44
N PRO A 555 7.27 9.58 3.81
CA PRO A 555 6.92 10.97 3.71
C PRO A 555 5.71 11.15 2.79
N CYS A 556 4.82 12.04 3.19
CA CYS A 556 3.67 12.48 2.41
C CYS A 556 3.51 13.98 2.61
N LEU A 557 3.67 14.76 1.54
CA LEU A 557 3.42 16.20 1.59
C LEU A 557 1.96 16.44 1.22
N TYR A 558 1.22 17.07 2.14
CA TYR A 558 -0.22 17.31 2.01
C TYR A 558 -0.54 18.80 1.94
N SER A 559 -1.44 19.18 1.04
CA SER A 559 -1.83 20.59 0.79
C SER A 559 -0.64 21.46 0.38
N VAL A 560 0.09 21.05 -0.65
CA VAL A 560 1.26 21.79 -1.15
C VAL A 560 0.98 22.37 -2.54
N GLY A 561 1.51 23.54 -2.82
CA GLY A 561 1.39 24.22 -4.10
C GLY A 561 2.35 23.70 -5.17
N ASP A 562 2.36 24.38 -6.33
CA ASP A 562 3.09 23.97 -7.53
C ASP A 562 4.61 23.92 -7.33
N ASP A 563 5.20 24.86 -6.61
CA ASP A 563 6.65 24.91 -6.38
C ASP A 563 7.13 23.69 -5.58
N THR A 564 6.44 23.38 -4.47
CA THR A 564 6.76 22.20 -3.66
C THR A 564 6.49 20.92 -4.42
N ARG A 565 5.42 20.89 -5.24
CA ARG A 565 5.11 19.76 -6.15
C ARG A 565 6.27 19.54 -7.13
N ALA A 566 6.79 20.59 -7.75
CA ALA A 566 7.90 20.49 -8.69
C ALA A 566 9.15 19.89 -8.04
N HIS A 567 9.54 20.37 -6.85
CA HIS A 567 10.66 19.82 -6.10
C HIS A 567 10.45 18.35 -5.69
N ALA A 568 9.23 17.95 -5.37
CA ALA A 568 8.91 16.55 -5.10
C ALA A 568 8.99 15.71 -6.38
N GLN A 569 8.56 16.22 -7.53
CA GLN A 569 8.66 15.55 -8.82
C GLN A 569 10.13 15.37 -9.28
N ASP A 570 11.01 16.32 -8.99
CA ASP A 570 12.46 16.18 -9.22
C ASP A 570 13.08 15.02 -8.44
N LEU A 571 12.52 14.71 -7.27
CA LEU A 571 12.85 13.50 -6.48
C LEU A 571 12.19 12.22 -7.03
N GLY A 572 11.42 12.29 -8.10
CA GLY A 572 10.69 11.17 -8.70
C GLY A 572 9.38 10.83 -7.99
N TRP A 573 8.84 11.73 -7.17
CA TRP A 573 7.57 11.53 -6.49
C TRP A 573 6.39 11.73 -7.46
N SER A 574 5.27 11.10 -7.11
CA SER A 574 3.98 11.35 -7.77
C SER A 574 3.20 12.38 -6.97
N ALA A 575 2.41 13.18 -7.66
CA ALA A 575 1.51 14.14 -7.04
C ALA A 575 0.09 13.98 -7.59
N VAL A 576 -0.91 14.28 -6.76
CA VAL A 576 -2.32 14.30 -7.12
C VAL A 576 -2.96 15.54 -6.49
N GLN A 577 -3.79 16.24 -7.25
CA GLN A 577 -4.55 17.36 -6.74
C GLN A 577 -5.61 16.87 -5.73
N VAL A 578 -5.64 17.48 -4.55
CA VAL A 578 -6.54 17.09 -3.44
C VAL A 578 -7.48 18.21 -3.01
N ALA A 579 -7.17 19.45 -3.34
CA ALA A 579 -7.99 20.62 -2.98
C ALA A 579 -7.72 21.79 -3.93
N GLU A 580 -8.52 22.83 -3.78
CA GLU A 580 -8.28 24.16 -4.33
C GLU A 580 -8.34 25.19 -3.21
N GLU A 581 -7.34 26.02 -3.13
CA GLU A 581 -7.30 27.18 -2.25
C GLU A 581 -7.98 28.36 -2.95
N THR A 582 -8.74 29.11 -2.20
CA THR A 582 -9.52 30.25 -2.68
C THR A 582 -8.92 31.54 -2.14
N MET A 583 -8.33 32.35 -3.01
CA MET A 583 -7.61 33.60 -2.70
C MET A 583 -8.39 34.81 -3.15
N VAL A 584 -8.57 35.79 -2.28
CA VAL A 584 -9.24 37.06 -2.61
C VAL A 584 -8.18 38.19 -2.55
N PRO A 585 -7.74 38.76 -3.69
CA PRO A 585 -6.86 39.92 -3.69
C PRO A 585 -7.58 41.13 -3.06
N LEU A 586 -6.88 41.88 -2.19
CA LEU A 586 -7.46 43.01 -1.46
C LEU A 586 -7.18 44.40 -2.05
N PRO A 587 -6.02 44.71 -2.66
CA PRO A 587 -5.65 46.09 -2.99
C PRO A 587 -6.66 46.86 -3.81
N GLU A 588 -7.33 46.20 -4.75
CA GLU A 588 -8.34 46.83 -5.63
C GLU A 588 -9.75 46.32 -5.33
N LEU A 589 -9.97 45.69 -4.18
CA LEU A 589 -11.24 45.07 -3.82
C LEU A 589 -12.31 46.14 -3.62
N ALA A 590 -13.34 46.13 -4.44
CA ALA A 590 -14.54 46.95 -4.27
C ALA A 590 -15.76 46.10 -4.53
N PHE A 591 -16.71 46.10 -3.60
CA PHE A 591 -17.94 45.35 -3.74
C PHE A 591 -18.96 46.06 -4.65
N THR A 592 -18.54 46.38 -5.90
CA THR A 592 -19.36 47.07 -6.90
C THR A 592 -19.82 46.13 -8.03
N GLY A 593 -20.89 46.51 -8.74
CA GLY A 593 -21.38 45.73 -9.84
C GLY A 593 -22.24 44.50 -9.46
N ARG A 594 -22.79 43.82 -10.46
CA ARG A 594 -23.75 42.72 -10.32
C ARG A 594 -23.15 41.48 -9.60
N LYS A 595 -21.88 41.19 -9.84
CA LYS A 595 -21.18 40.04 -9.28
C LYS A 595 -21.14 40.06 -7.74
N TRP A 596 -21.16 41.25 -7.13
CA TRP A 596 -21.09 41.45 -5.69
C TRP A 596 -22.44 41.68 -5.00
N GLN A 597 -23.55 41.41 -5.70
CA GLN A 597 -24.89 41.69 -5.20
C GLN A 597 -25.17 40.96 -3.86
N ASP A 598 -24.78 39.69 -3.72
CA ASP A 598 -25.02 38.90 -2.52
C ASP A 598 -24.28 39.49 -1.32
N VAL A 599 -23.02 39.88 -1.53
CA VAL A 599 -22.16 40.47 -0.49
C VAL A 599 -22.70 41.82 -0.03
N ARG A 600 -23.05 42.72 -1.01
CA ARG A 600 -23.68 44.01 -0.67
C ARG A 600 -25.02 43.84 0.06
N THR A 601 -25.80 42.86 -0.35
CA THR A 601 -27.09 42.57 0.32
C THR A 601 -26.87 42.12 1.75
N ALA A 602 -25.83 41.33 2.03
CA ALA A 602 -25.47 40.92 3.39
C ALA A 602 -25.06 42.14 4.25
N LEU A 603 -24.19 43.01 3.74
CA LEU A 603 -23.76 44.22 4.44
C LEU A 603 -24.93 45.17 4.74
N ASN A 604 -25.82 45.42 3.75
CA ASN A 604 -26.98 46.28 3.92
C ASN A 604 -28.01 45.70 4.88
N LYS A 605 -28.22 44.38 4.87
CA LYS A 605 -29.13 43.72 5.83
C LYS A 605 -28.58 43.78 7.25
N ALA A 606 -27.27 43.61 7.44
CA ALA A 606 -26.62 43.71 8.74
C ALA A 606 -26.80 45.11 9.31
N GLY A 607 -26.54 46.19 8.54
CA GLY A 607 -26.76 47.55 8.96
C GLY A 607 -28.21 47.84 9.33
N LYS A 608 -29.19 47.33 8.56
CA LYS A 608 -30.62 47.47 8.90
C LYS A 608 -31.04 46.72 10.17
N ALA A 609 -30.37 45.62 10.45
CA ALA A 609 -30.64 44.78 11.62
C ALA A 609 -29.84 45.24 12.88
N GLY A 610 -29.03 46.29 12.78
CA GLY A 610 -28.20 46.77 13.86
C GLY A 610 -27.06 45.83 14.25
N ILE A 611 -26.65 44.97 13.31
CA ILE A 611 -25.56 43.99 13.55
C ILE A 611 -24.22 44.60 13.13
N THR A 612 -23.26 44.56 14.06
CA THR A 612 -21.90 45.07 13.90
C THR A 612 -20.88 43.94 13.87
N ALA A 613 -19.75 44.18 13.17
CA ALA A 613 -18.61 43.27 13.16
C ALA A 613 -17.53 43.78 14.10
N GLU A 614 -17.15 42.96 15.09
CA GLU A 614 -16.16 43.34 16.11
C GLU A 614 -14.97 42.36 16.09
N TRP A 615 -13.74 42.91 16.06
CA TRP A 615 -12.51 42.16 16.24
C TRP A 615 -12.29 41.86 17.72
N ILE A 616 -12.02 40.58 18.01
CA ILE A 616 -11.68 40.14 19.36
C ILE A 616 -10.44 39.21 19.31
N THR A 617 -9.72 39.20 20.44
CA THR A 617 -8.76 38.14 20.74
C THR A 617 -9.46 37.17 21.69
N TYR A 618 -9.71 35.92 21.26
CA TYR A 618 -10.55 34.98 21.98
C TYR A 618 -10.09 34.76 23.43
N SER A 619 -8.78 34.63 23.67
CA SER A 619 -8.19 34.42 24.99
C SER A 619 -8.34 35.63 25.94
N ARG A 620 -8.68 36.81 25.42
CA ARG A 620 -8.90 38.05 26.21
C ARG A 620 -10.34 38.52 26.17
N ALA A 621 -11.22 37.83 25.48
CA ALA A 621 -12.61 38.22 25.34
C ALA A 621 -13.42 37.95 26.63
N PRO A 622 -14.44 38.74 26.92
CA PRO A 622 -15.34 38.51 28.05
C PRO A 622 -15.96 37.11 28.00
N LEU A 623 -16.15 36.48 29.19
CA LEU A 623 -16.74 35.14 29.31
C LEU A 623 -18.10 35.03 28.62
N VAL A 624 -18.93 36.07 28.72
CA VAL A 624 -20.25 36.10 28.08
C VAL A 624 -20.17 35.88 26.56
N LEU A 625 -19.14 36.40 25.90
CA LEU A 625 -18.92 36.20 24.45
C LEU A 625 -18.32 34.83 24.17
N THR A 626 -17.34 34.39 24.94
CA THR A 626 -16.70 33.09 24.73
C THR A 626 -17.64 31.94 24.99
N ASP A 627 -18.53 32.02 25.96
CA ASP A 627 -19.55 31.02 26.24
C ASP A 627 -20.58 30.92 25.10
N GLN A 628 -21.00 32.07 24.54
CA GLN A 628 -21.87 32.08 23.36
C GLN A 628 -21.16 31.44 22.15
N ILE A 629 -19.87 31.73 21.91
CA ILE A 629 -19.07 31.15 20.83
C ILE A 629 -18.96 29.63 21.00
N ARG A 630 -18.72 29.18 22.23
CA ARG A 630 -18.68 27.75 22.57
C ARG A 630 -20.01 27.08 22.28
N ALA A 631 -21.13 27.66 22.75
CA ALA A 631 -22.45 27.12 22.49
C ALA A 631 -22.75 27.02 20.98
N ILE A 632 -22.42 28.07 20.20
CA ILE A 632 -22.57 28.04 18.72
C ILE A 632 -21.75 26.90 18.07
N SER A 633 -20.54 26.65 18.59
CA SER A 633 -19.70 25.57 18.06
C SER A 633 -20.23 24.20 18.44
N GLU A 634 -20.67 24.01 19.68
CA GLU A 634 -21.25 22.75 20.16
C GLU A 634 -22.54 22.39 19.41
N ASP A 635 -23.44 23.36 19.20
CA ASP A 635 -24.66 23.20 18.43
C ASP A 635 -24.33 22.80 16.98
N TRP A 636 -23.35 23.45 16.36
CA TRP A 636 -22.93 23.15 14.99
C TRP A 636 -22.35 21.74 14.87
N VAL A 637 -21.56 21.27 15.84
CA VAL A 637 -21.01 19.90 15.87
C VAL A 637 -22.11 18.88 16.08
N ALA A 638 -23.05 19.16 16.99
CA ALA A 638 -24.20 18.30 17.27
C ALA A 638 -25.07 18.08 16.03
N ASP A 639 -25.33 19.14 15.27
CA ASP A 639 -26.13 19.10 14.04
C ASP A 639 -25.51 18.21 12.95
N LYS A 640 -24.18 18.17 12.85
CA LYS A 640 -23.48 17.34 11.87
C LYS A 640 -23.51 15.84 12.22
N GLY A 641 -23.73 15.49 13.48
CA GLY A 641 -23.76 14.10 13.95
C GLY A 641 -22.45 13.32 13.73
N LEU A 642 -21.34 14.03 13.55
CA LEU A 642 -19.99 13.52 13.35
C LEU A 642 -19.04 14.25 14.32
N PRO A 643 -17.95 13.58 14.74
CA PRO A 643 -16.90 14.27 15.51
C PRO A 643 -16.33 15.45 14.71
N GLU A 644 -15.92 16.48 15.43
CA GLU A 644 -15.24 17.62 14.83
C GLU A 644 -13.98 17.15 14.08
N MET A 645 -13.76 17.70 12.89
CA MET A 645 -12.57 17.39 12.11
C MET A 645 -11.42 18.28 12.56
N GLY A 646 -10.25 17.69 12.76
CA GLY A 646 -9.02 18.40 13.08
C GLY A 646 -8.05 18.48 11.89
N PHE A 647 -6.75 18.49 12.18
CA PHE A 647 -5.61 18.49 11.27
C PHE A 647 -5.39 19.83 10.57
N THR A 648 -6.05 20.11 9.45
CA THR A 648 -5.97 21.39 8.72
C THR A 648 -7.24 22.25 8.94
N LEU A 649 -8.01 21.93 9.95
CA LEU A 649 -9.19 22.68 10.37
C LEU A 649 -9.03 23.00 11.85
N GLY A 650 -9.11 24.27 12.20
CA GLY A 650 -9.07 24.73 13.59
C GLY A 650 -10.40 24.48 14.30
N GLY A 651 -10.31 24.20 15.60
CA GLY A 651 -11.41 24.10 16.53
C GLY A 651 -11.43 25.28 17.52
N LEU A 652 -12.14 25.12 18.65
CA LEU A 652 -12.20 26.12 19.68
C LEU A 652 -10.86 26.36 20.39
N ASP A 653 -10.07 25.31 20.54
CA ASP A 653 -8.78 25.38 21.25
C ASP A 653 -7.77 26.25 20.47
N GLU A 654 -7.81 26.22 19.16
CA GLU A 654 -6.93 27.01 18.30
C GLU A 654 -7.25 28.51 18.32
N LEU A 655 -8.48 28.91 18.68
CA LEU A 655 -8.85 30.32 18.85
C LEU A 655 -8.11 30.97 20.01
N ALA A 656 -7.60 30.17 20.94
CA ALA A 656 -6.87 30.69 22.13
C ALA A 656 -5.46 31.21 21.77
N ASP A 657 -4.91 30.88 20.58
CA ASP A 657 -3.62 31.40 20.10
C ASP A 657 -3.71 32.92 19.96
N PRO A 658 -2.82 33.69 20.64
CA PRO A 658 -2.89 35.18 20.67
C PRO A 658 -2.63 35.85 19.32
N ALA A 659 -2.04 35.14 18.34
CA ALA A 659 -1.83 35.66 16.99
C ALA A 659 -3.07 35.47 16.08
N VAL A 660 -4.04 34.65 16.52
CA VAL A 660 -5.30 34.44 15.80
C VAL A 660 -6.26 35.58 16.11
N ARG A 661 -6.76 36.22 15.05
CA ARG A 661 -7.79 37.27 15.19
C ARG A 661 -9.16 36.68 14.96
N CYS A 662 -10.12 36.96 15.82
CA CYS A 662 -11.49 36.55 15.64
C CYS A 662 -12.37 37.74 15.29
N LEU A 663 -13.28 37.59 14.32
CA LEU A 663 -14.28 38.58 13.98
C LEU A 663 -15.65 38.01 14.31
N ILE A 664 -16.41 38.68 15.17
CA ILE A 664 -17.74 38.27 15.59
C ILE A 664 -18.80 39.24 15.06
N ALA A 665 -19.98 38.72 14.76
CA ALA A 665 -21.16 39.51 14.43
C ALA A 665 -22.04 39.58 15.66
N VAL A 666 -22.25 40.79 16.17
CA VAL A 666 -23.04 41.06 17.40
C VAL A 666 -24.12 42.08 17.13
N ASP A 667 -25.25 41.94 17.82
CA ASP A 667 -26.32 42.93 17.87
C ASP A 667 -26.20 43.89 19.10
N ALA A 668 -27.14 44.79 19.23
CA ALA A 668 -27.16 45.77 20.34
C ALA A 668 -27.27 45.10 21.73
N ASP A 669 -27.84 43.90 21.82
CA ASP A 669 -27.99 43.13 23.05
C ASP A 669 -26.76 42.23 23.33
N ARG A 670 -25.68 42.40 22.59
CA ARG A 670 -24.45 41.61 22.69
C ARG A 670 -24.65 40.13 22.37
N THR A 671 -25.68 39.78 21.58
CA THR A 671 -25.90 38.43 21.08
C THR A 671 -24.95 38.14 19.92
N VAL A 672 -24.19 37.05 20.01
CA VAL A 672 -23.28 36.61 18.93
C VAL A 672 -24.08 35.81 17.92
N HIS A 673 -24.12 36.28 16.65
CA HIS A 673 -24.77 35.60 15.52
C HIS A 673 -23.83 34.72 14.74
N GLY A 674 -22.52 34.98 14.77
CA GLY A 674 -21.51 34.20 14.09
C GLY A 674 -20.10 34.65 14.42
N ILE A 675 -19.13 33.79 14.09
CA ILE A 675 -17.72 34.03 14.31
C ILE A 675 -16.91 33.50 13.14
N THR A 676 -15.85 34.20 12.79
CA THR A 676 -14.76 33.76 11.90
C THR A 676 -13.43 33.98 12.57
N SER A 677 -12.47 33.04 12.39
CA SER A 677 -11.08 33.24 12.81
C SER A 677 -10.15 33.43 11.63
N TRP A 678 -9.10 34.22 11.83
CA TRP A 678 -8.17 34.65 10.82
C TRP A 678 -6.74 34.42 11.28
N LEU A 679 -6.00 33.59 10.52
CA LEU A 679 -4.63 33.24 10.79
C LEU A 679 -3.69 34.18 10.06
N PRO A 680 -2.62 34.67 10.70
CA PRO A 680 -1.67 35.55 10.04
C PRO A 680 -0.83 34.81 9.00
N VAL A 681 -0.60 35.45 7.86
CA VAL A 681 0.34 35.02 6.85
C VAL A 681 1.53 35.94 6.87
N TYR A 682 2.69 35.43 7.30
CA TYR A 682 3.91 36.20 7.40
C TYR A 682 4.66 36.24 6.06
N GLY A 683 5.16 37.40 5.69
CA GLY A 683 6.06 37.61 4.56
C GLY A 683 7.52 37.31 4.90
N GLY A 684 8.42 37.49 3.91
CA GLY A 684 9.85 37.21 4.06
C GLY A 684 10.59 38.17 5.03
N ASP A 685 9.98 39.28 5.36
CA ASP A 685 10.47 40.33 6.28
C ASP A 685 9.86 40.25 7.68
N GLY A 686 8.99 39.26 7.93
CA GLY A 686 8.27 39.08 9.19
C GLY A 686 6.98 39.90 9.31
N ALA A 687 6.64 40.74 8.33
CA ALA A 687 5.38 41.46 8.28
C ALA A 687 4.22 40.51 7.92
N VAL A 688 3.03 40.80 8.43
CA VAL A 688 1.80 40.09 8.06
C VAL A 688 1.33 40.64 6.70
N VAL A 689 1.44 39.80 5.65
CA VAL A 689 1.09 40.18 4.29
C VAL A 689 -0.32 39.76 3.88
N GLY A 690 -0.97 38.91 4.64
CA GLY A 690 -2.31 38.40 4.36
C GLY A 690 -2.89 37.65 5.54
N TRP A 691 -4.13 37.20 5.40
CA TRP A 691 -4.87 36.47 6.43
C TRP A 691 -5.59 35.28 5.84
N THR A 692 -5.64 34.18 6.59
CA THR A 692 -6.31 32.94 6.19
C THR A 692 -7.48 32.65 7.10
N LEU A 693 -8.68 32.51 6.52
CA LEU A 693 -9.86 32.05 7.21
C LEU A 693 -9.70 30.59 7.63
N ASP A 694 -9.89 30.27 8.92
CA ASP A 694 -9.82 28.90 9.43
C ASP A 694 -11.14 28.44 10.03
N PHE A 695 -11.53 29.01 11.16
CA PHE A 695 -12.74 28.66 11.88
C PHE A 695 -13.90 29.55 11.43
N MET A 696 -15.07 28.92 11.16
CA MET A 696 -16.27 29.60 10.70
C MET A 696 -17.51 28.93 11.28
N ARG A 697 -18.26 29.62 12.16
CA ARG A 697 -19.47 29.09 12.82
C ARG A 697 -20.54 30.17 12.88
N ARG A 698 -21.80 29.77 12.73
CA ARG A 698 -22.97 30.64 12.85
C ARG A 698 -23.94 30.06 13.84
N ARG A 699 -24.69 30.95 14.51
CA ARG A 699 -25.82 30.59 15.35
C ARG A 699 -26.97 30.04 14.52
N ASP A 700 -27.55 28.93 14.96
CA ASP A 700 -28.78 28.44 14.35
C ASP A 700 -29.92 29.44 14.61
N ARG A 701 -30.75 29.72 13.61
CA ARG A 701 -31.79 30.74 13.65
C ARG A 701 -31.28 32.16 13.99
N GLY A 702 -30.00 32.44 13.79
CA GLY A 702 -29.40 33.77 13.87
C GLY A 702 -29.62 34.60 12.59
N PHE A 703 -28.84 35.67 12.46
CA PHE A 703 -28.82 36.51 11.26
C PHE A 703 -28.42 35.68 10.02
N GLY A 704 -29.30 35.59 9.03
CA GLY A 704 -29.13 34.65 7.88
C GLY A 704 -27.81 34.80 7.13
N PRO A 705 -27.47 35.96 6.51
CA PRO A 705 -26.26 36.13 5.74
C PRO A 705 -25.01 36.53 6.57
N VAL A 706 -24.91 35.97 7.80
CA VAL A 706 -23.85 36.36 8.74
C VAL A 706 -22.44 36.02 8.25
N MET A 707 -22.27 34.96 7.52
CA MET A 707 -20.93 34.56 7.01
C MET A 707 -20.48 35.48 5.89
N GLU A 708 -21.37 35.83 4.94
CA GLU A 708 -21.07 36.79 3.91
C GLU A 708 -20.73 38.18 4.53
N PHE A 709 -21.47 38.58 5.55
CA PHE A 709 -21.24 39.82 6.28
C PHE A 709 -19.86 39.84 6.96
N LEU A 710 -19.52 38.79 7.71
CA LEU A 710 -18.25 38.71 8.45
C LEU A 710 -17.05 38.68 7.51
N ILE A 711 -17.12 37.87 6.43
CA ILE A 711 -16.01 37.79 5.45
C ILE A 711 -15.84 39.13 4.71
N ALA A 712 -16.93 39.78 4.32
CA ALA A 712 -16.89 41.08 3.66
C ALA A 712 -16.32 42.16 4.60
N SER A 713 -16.76 42.19 5.86
CA SER A 713 -16.25 43.10 6.88
C SER A 713 -14.76 42.89 7.16
N ALA A 714 -14.33 41.64 7.24
CA ALA A 714 -12.92 41.29 7.36
C ALA A 714 -12.11 41.79 6.17
N ALA A 715 -12.63 41.56 4.94
CA ALA A 715 -11.95 41.95 3.71
C ALA A 715 -11.71 43.48 3.64
N LEU A 716 -12.74 44.29 3.95
CA LEU A 716 -12.64 45.78 3.95
C LEU A 716 -11.65 46.24 5.02
N ARG A 717 -11.78 45.74 6.24
CA ARG A 717 -10.90 46.17 7.34
C ARG A 717 -9.45 45.78 7.09
N LEU A 718 -9.17 44.56 6.61
CA LEU A 718 -7.82 44.08 6.34
C LEU A 718 -7.21 44.76 5.09
N GLN A 719 -8.04 45.20 4.13
CA GLN A 719 -7.64 46.05 3.04
C GLN A 719 -7.17 47.43 3.56
N GLU A 720 -7.93 48.06 4.46
CA GLU A 720 -7.56 49.33 5.14
C GLU A 720 -6.24 49.17 5.90
N GLU A 721 -5.97 48.03 6.50
CA GLU A 721 -4.73 47.68 7.20
C GLU A 721 -3.56 47.34 6.25
N GLY A 722 -3.78 47.35 4.92
CA GLY A 722 -2.74 47.13 3.91
C GLY A 722 -2.43 45.67 3.62
N ALA A 723 -3.28 44.70 4.00
CA ALA A 723 -3.09 43.31 3.63
C ALA A 723 -3.23 43.11 2.12
N ALA A 724 -2.37 42.27 1.55
CA ALA A 724 -2.35 42.02 0.11
C ALA A 724 -3.48 41.08 -0.33
N TYR A 725 -3.91 40.15 0.53
CA TYR A 725 -4.94 39.18 0.19
C TYR A 725 -5.60 38.53 1.42
N LEU A 726 -6.78 37.95 1.19
CA LEU A 726 -7.40 36.96 2.07
C LEU A 726 -7.36 35.59 1.42
N SER A 727 -6.96 34.57 2.15
CA SER A 727 -7.24 33.19 1.80
C SER A 727 -8.51 32.73 2.51
N LEU A 728 -9.48 32.25 1.76
CA LEU A 728 -10.67 31.59 2.33
C LEU A 728 -10.41 30.11 2.60
N SER A 729 -9.14 29.71 2.76
CA SER A 729 -8.67 28.35 2.93
C SER A 729 -8.96 27.41 1.75
N ALA A 730 -8.51 26.18 1.88
CA ALA A 730 -8.73 25.15 0.89
C ALA A 730 -10.16 24.59 0.94
N ALA A 731 -10.67 24.19 -0.23
CA ALA A 731 -11.87 23.37 -0.34
C ALA A 731 -11.45 21.92 -0.66
N PRO A 732 -11.49 20.98 0.31
CA PRO A 732 -11.08 19.61 0.09
C PRO A 732 -11.91 18.93 -1.01
N LEU A 733 -11.27 18.12 -1.84
CA LEU A 733 -11.88 17.34 -2.94
C LEU A 733 -12.63 18.17 -3.99
N ALA A 734 -12.59 19.50 -3.92
CA ALA A 734 -13.15 20.41 -4.93
C ALA A 734 -12.13 20.60 -6.06
N ARG A 735 -12.61 20.57 -7.31
CA ARG A 735 -11.80 20.76 -8.52
C ARG A 735 -12.57 21.59 -9.53
N LEU A 736 -12.00 22.70 -9.95
CA LEU A 736 -12.55 23.56 -11.01
C LEU A 736 -11.81 23.37 -12.34
N GLY A 737 -10.57 22.92 -12.33
CA GLY A 737 -9.73 22.71 -13.51
C GLY A 737 -9.68 21.25 -13.94
N ARG A 738 -9.81 21.01 -15.24
CA ARG A 738 -9.47 19.74 -15.87
C ARG A 738 -8.00 19.78 -16.22
N ASP A 739 -7.15 19.42 -15.27
CA ASP A 739 -5.75 19.14 -15.60
C ASP A 739 -5.66 17.89 -16.47
N GLU A 740 -4.75 17.91 -17.46
CA GLU A 740 -4.50 16.81 -18.38
C GLU A 740 -4.29 15.49 -17.60
N PRO A 741 -4.99 14.42 -17.99
CA PRO A 741 -4.86 13.14 -17.31
C PRO A 741 -3.45 12.60 -17.51
N SER A 742 -2.62 12.63 -16.48
CA SER A 742 -1.43 11.80 -16.48
C SER A 742 -1.90 10.34 -16.32
N GLU A 743 -1.59 9.49 -17.30
CA GLU A 743 -2.00 8.07 -17.36
C GLU A 743 -1.73 7.27 -16.07
N ARG A 744 -0.92 7.80 -15.14
CA ARG A 744 -0.55 7.13 -13.88
C ARG A 744 -1.50 7.38 -12.73
N SER A 745 -2.38 8.36 -12.80
CA SER A 745 -3.24 8.78 -11.68
C SER A 745 -4.74 8.53 -11.88
N GLU A 746 -5.19 8.05 -13.05
CA GLU A 746 -6.63 7.87 -13.36
C GLU A 746 -7.40 7.03 -12.34
N LEU A 747 -6.78 5.98 -11.79
CA LEU A 747 -7.44 5.10 -10.83
C LEU A 747 -7.60 5.81 -9.48
N LEU A 748 -6.58 6.53 -9.05
CA LEU A 748 -6.61 7.31 -7.80
C LEU A 748 -7.56 8.50 -7.94
N GLN A 749 -7.54 9.20 -9.08
CA GLN A 749 -8.48 10.28 -9.37
C GLN A 749 -9.92 9.79 -9.32
N ARG A 750 -10.23 8.66 -9.97
CA ARG A 750 -11.57 8.04 -9.90
C ARG A 750 -11.99 7.66 -8.47
N VAL A 751 -11.04 7.19 -7.65
CA VAL A 751 -11.30 6.89 -6.24
C VAL A 751 -11.57 8.16 -5.45
N LEU A 752 -10.78 9.22 -5.65
CA LEU A 752 -10.98 10.52 -4.97
C LEU A 752 -12.28 11.19 -5.39
N ASP A 753 -12.63 11.15 -6.69
CA ASP A 753 -13.90 11.67 -7.19
C ASP A 753 -15.10 10.88 -6.64
N ARG A 754 -14.94 9.58 -6.48
CA ARG A 754 -15.97 8.75 -5.86
C ARG A 754 -16.10 9.03 -4.36
N LEU A 755 -14.97 9.22 -3.67
CA LEU A 755 -14.93 9.60 -2.27
C LEU A 755 -15.56 10.99 -2.05
N GLY A 756 -15.22 11.97 -2.89
CA GLY A 756 -15.82 13.30 -2.87
C GLY A 756 -17.35 13.24 -3.00
N ARG A 757 -17.86 12.48 -3.97
CA ARG A 757 -19.31 12.29 -4.15
C ARG A 757 -19.99 11.58 -2.98
N VAL A 758 -19.32 10.63 -2.34
CA VAL A 758 -19.85 9.90 -1.17
C VAL A 758 -19.87 10.78 0.08
N LEU A 759 -18.89 11.67 0.24
CA LEU A 759 -18.76 12.54 1.41
C LEU A 759 -19.53 13.88 1.24
N GLU A 760 -19.91 14.24 0.02
CA GLU A 760 -20.64 15.49 -0.30
C GLU A 760 -21.91 15.71 0.57
N PRO A 761 -22.80 14.69 0.76
CA PRO A 761 -24.01 14.88 1.54
C PRO A 761 -23.76 15.24 3.02
N VAL A 762 -22.59 14.89 3.54
CA VAL A 762 -22.23 15.08 4.95
C VAL A 762 -21.46 16.38 5.17
N TYR A 763 -20.50 16.65 4.27
CA TYR A 763 -19.58 17.78 4.45
C TYR A 763 -19.85 18.98 3.54
N GLY A 764 -20.65 18.81 2.47
CA GLY A 764 -21.07 19.91 1.60
C GLY A 764 -19.92 20.62 0.89
N PHE A 765 -18.89 19.89 0.43
CA PHE A 765 -17.71 20.48 -0.21
C PHE A 765 -18.06 21.33 -1.44
N GLY A 766 -19.01 20.88 -2.25
CA GLY A 766 -19.50 21.63 -3.41
C GLY A 766 -20.28 22.88 -3.01
N SER A 767 -21.08 22.82 -1.95
CA SER A 767 -21.81 23.97 -1.43
C SER A 767 -20.87 25.00 -0.79
N LEU A 768 -19.79 24.54 -0.13
CA LEU A 768 -18.75 25.43 0.40
C LEU A 768 -17.99 26.15 -0.72
N LEU A 769 -17.64 25.44 -1.79
CA LEU A 769 -16.98 26.05 -2.93
C LEU A 769 -17.88 27.09 -3.61
N ALA A 770 -19.17 26.77 -3.81
CA ALA A 770 -20.16 27.70 -4.37
C ALA A 770 -20.36 28.93 -3.45
N PHE A 771 -20.32 28.76 -2.13
CA PHE A 771 -20.33 29.87 -1.17
C PHE A 771 -19.10 30.78 -1.33
N LYS A 772 -17.88 30.20 -1.38
CA LYS A 772 -16.62 30.94 -1.56
C LYS A 772 -16.57 31.69 -2.90
N ALA A 773 -17.16 31.13 -3.95
CA ALA A 773 -17.24 31.76 -5.26
C ALA A 773 -17.94 33.12 -5.27
N LYS A 774 -18.80 33.44 -4.27
CA LYS A 774 -19.45 34.75 -4.11
C LYS A 774 -18.45 35.89 -3.92
N PHE A 775 -17.24 35.56 -3.43
CA PHE A 775 -16.16 36.53 -3.18
C PHE A 775 -15.21 36.66 -4.37
N GLN A 776 -15.58 36.14 -5.55
CA GLN A 776 -14.79 36.22 -6.81
C GLN A 776 -13.31 35.85 -6.61
N PRO A 777 -12.97 34.74 -5.96
CA PRO A 777 -11.60 34.41 -5.64
C PRO A 777 -10.81 33.94 -6.86
N GLU A 778 -9.47 34.00 -6.77
CA GLU A 778 -8.55 33.23 -7.56
C GLU A 778 -8.42 31.82 -6.96
N TYR A 779 -8.32 30.81 -7.82
CA TYR A 779 -8.19 29.44 -7.40
C TYR A 779 -6.77 28.95 -7.60
N ARG A 780 -6.17 28.34 -6.55
CA ARG A 780 -4.84 27.76 -6.58
C ARG A 780 -4.90 26.27 -6.26
N PRO A 781 -4.39 25.38 -7.14
CA PRO A 781 -4.45 23.95 -6.91
C PRO A 781 -3.51 23.53 -5.78
N LEU A 782 -3.97 22.64 -4.91
CA LEU A 782 -3.19 22.04 -3.85
C LEU A 782 -3.05 20.54 -4.07
N TYR A 783 -1.85 20.04 -3.82
CA TYR A 783 -1.47 18.67 -4.15
C TYR A 783 -1.11 17.85 -2.92
N LEU A 784 -1.28 16.54 -3.06
CA LEU A 784 -0.69 15.52 -2.21
C LEU A 784 0.46 14.89 -2.98
N ALA A 785 1.70 15.01 -2.48
CA ALA A 785 2.88 14.43 -3.10
C ALA A 785 3.45 13.29 -2.27
N TYR A 786 3.79 12.18 -2.92
CA TYR A 786 4.23 10.94 -2.28
C TYR A 786 5.24 10.16 -3.13
N PRO A 787 6.20 9.43 -2.51
CA PRO A 787 7.27 8.76 -3.24
C PRO A 787 6.85 7.44 -3.89
N ASP A 788 5.78 6.78 -3.39
CA ASP A 788 5.47 5.40 -3.74
C ASP A 788 3.96 5.15 -3.80
N PRO A 789 3.41 4.83 -4.99
CA PRO A 789 1.99 4.49 -5.13
C PRO A 789 1.53 3.30 -4.28
N ALA A 790 2.44 2.37 -3.91
CA ALA A 790 2.09 1.26 -3.03
C ALA A 790 1.81 1.71 -1.57
N ALA A 791 2.24 2.92 -1.20
CA ALA A 791 1.94 3.49 0.11
C ALA A 791 0.56 4.20 0.17
N LEU A 792 -0.13 4.35 -0.95
CA LEU A 792 -1.42 5.07 -1.02
C LEU A 792 -2.47 4.57 -0.02
N PRO A 793 -2.67 3.25 0.21
CA PRO A 793 -3.62 2.80 1.23
C PRO A 793 -3.23 3.25 2.64
N ALA A 794 -1.94 3.22 2.98
CA ALA A 794 -1.45 3.71 4.26
C ALA A 794 -1.57 5.24 4.37
N ILE A 795 -1.29 5.97 3.29
CA ILE A 795 -1.44 7.43 3.21
C ILE A 795 -2.92 7.82 3.36
N ALA A 796 -3.83 7.16 2.64
CA ALA A 796 -5.27 7.41 2.77
C ALA A 796 -5.77 7.17 4.20
N THR A 797 -5.30 6.09 4.83
CA THR A 797 -5.61 5.81 6.25
C THR A 797 -5.03 6.88 7.17
N ALA A 798 -3.80 7.35 6.91
CA ALA A 798 -3.17 8.40 7.70
C ALA A 798 -3.91 9.73 7.57
N VAL A 799 -4.28 10.14 6.36
CA VAL A 799 -5.10 11.35 6.11
C VAL A 799 -6.46 11.23 6.80
N GLY A 800 -7.15 10.09 6.65
CA GLY A 800 -8.44 9.88 7.32
C GLY A 800 -8.35 9.97 8.84
N ARG A 801 -7.30 9.40 9.45
CA ARG A 801 -7.07 9.49 10.90
C ARG A 801 -6.55 10.86 11.35
N ALA A 802 -5.89 11.62 10.48
CA ALA A 802 -5.49 12.98 10.78
C ALA A 802 -6.71 13.87 10.96
N TYR A 803 -7.71 13.75 10.06
CA TYR A 803 -8.95 14.50 10.15
C TYR A 803 -9.92 13.99 11.22
N LEU A 804 -9.96 12.68 11.45
CA LEU A 804 -10.90 12.04 12.38
C LEU A 804 -10.14 11.08 13.32
N PRO A 805 -9.41 11.61 14.32
CA PRO A 805 -8.56 10.79 15.20
C PRO A 805 -9.38 9.79 16.04
N ASP A 806 -10.60 10.13 16.43
CA ASP A 806 -11.46 9.34 17.33
C ASP A 806 -12.36 8.33 16.62
N LEU A 807 -12.17 8.14 15.31
CA LEU A 807 -12.95 7.20 14.54
C LEU A 807 -12.45 5.75 14.75
N GLY A 808 -12.94 5.10 15.80
CA GLY A 808 -12.71 3.67 16.04
C GLY A 808 -13.34 2.79 14.93
N PRO A 809 -12.90 1.53 14.75
CA PRO A 809 -13.36 0.66 13.66
C PRO A 809 -14.89 0.43 13.67
N VAL A 810 -15.50 0.37 14.83
CA VAL A 810 -16.96 0.23 15.00
C VAL A 810 -17.69 1.47 14.50
N ARG A 811 -17.20 2.66 14.88
CA ARG A 811 -17.77 3.96 14.44
C ARG A 811 -17.54 4.18 12.93
N ALA A 812 -16.40 3.76 12.40
CA ALA A 812 -16.12 3.80 10.96
C ALA A 812 -17.12 2.91 10.16
N LEU A 813 -17.44 1.73 10.68
CA LEU A 813 -18.42 0.84 10.07
C LEU A 813 -19.84 1.43 10.14
N ALA A 814 -20.19 2.05 11.28
CA ALA A 814 -21.47 2.74 11.45
C ALA A 814 -21.60 3.94 10.48
N LEU A 815 -20.52 4.71 10.31
CA LEU A 815 -20.45 5.81 9.33
C LEU A 815 -20.65 5.31 7.91
N LEU A 816 -19.96 4.22 7.53
CA LEU A 816 -20.13 3.61 6.20
C LEU A 816 -21.55 3.11 5.96
N ARG A 817 -22.21 2.55 6.97
CA ARG A 817 -23.63 2.15 6.89
C ARG A 817 -24.55 3.36 6.71
N ARG A 818 -24.36 4.44 7.48
CA ARG A 818 -25.10 5.70 7.34
C ARG A 818 -24.91 6.33 5.96
N LEU A 819 -23.68 6.41 5.47
CA LEU A 819 -23.38 6.92 4.14
C LEU A 819 -24.08 6.11 3.04
N ARG A 820 -24.12 4.78 3.16
CA ARG A 820 -24.87 3.91 2.23
C ARG A 820 -26.37 4.13 2.31
N GLN A 821 -26.94 4.40 3.47
CA GLN A 821 -28.36 4.71 3.66
C GLN A 821 -28.71 6.06 3.06
N LEU A 822 -27.91 7.11 3.31
CA LEU A 822 -28.09 8.45 2.74
C LEU A 822 -27.99 8.43 1.21
N HIS A 823 -27.08 7.62 0.65
CA HIS A 823 -26.95 7.47 -0.78
C HIS A 823 -28.16 6.75 -1.44
N ARG A 824 -28.86 5.90 -0.70
CA ARG A 824 -30.08 5.23 -1.15
C ARG A 824 -31.33 6.09 -1.00
N SER A 825 -31.34 7.06 -0.10
CA SER A 825 -32.48 7.96 0.17
C SER A 825 -32.50 9.24 -0.67
N LEU A 826 -31.44 9.52 -1.45
CA LEU A 826 -31.43 10.65 -2.38
C LEU A 826 -32.26 10.28 -3.62
N PRO A 827 -33.35 11.03 -3.93
CA PRO A 827 -34.11 10.80 -5.15
C PRO A 827 -33.22 11.04 -6.39
N PRO A 828 -33.47 10.35 -7.51
CA PRO A 828 -32.69 10.50 -8.73
C PRO A 828 -33.06 11.83 -9.46
N HIS A 829 -32.78 12.94 -8.81
CA HIS A 829 -33.00 14.26 -9.35
C HIS A 829 -31.69 14.95 -9.72
N ARG A 830 -31.15 14.62 -10.89
CA ARG A 830 -30.29 15.51 -11.70
C ARG A 830 -29.86 14.96 -13.07
N ALA A 831 -30.38 13.81 -13.49
CA ALA A 831 -30.15 13.34 -14.86
C ALA A 831 -31.12 13.97 -15.90
N ARG A 832 -32.02 14.88 -15.47
CA ARG A 832 -32.98 15.55 -16.38
C ARG A 832 -32.59 16.98 -16.77
N SER A 833 -31.76 17.69 -15.98
CA SER A 833 -31.30 19.05 -16.35
C SER A 833 -30.28 19.02 -17.50
N ASP A 834 -29.37 18.05 -17.51
CA ASP A 834 -28.34 17.94 -18.59
C ASP A 834 -28.93 17.44 -19.92
N ARG A 835 -30.12 16.79 -19.89
CA ARG A 835 -30.88 16.44 -21.13
C ARG A 835 -31.82 17.52 -21.60
N ALA A 836 -32.22 18.45 -20.73
CA ALA A 836 -33.04 19.59 -21.11
C ALA A 836 -32.19 20.67 -21.80
N ASP A 837 -30.99 20.95 -21.30
CA ASP A 837 -30.06 21.90 -21.93
C ASP A 837 -29.47 21.37 -23.24
N ALA A 838 -29.24 20.07 -23.36
CA ALA A 838 -28.84 19.44 -24.63
C ALA A 838 -29.97 19.42 -25.67
N ARG A 839 -31.25 19.45 -25.26
CA ARG A 839 -32.41 19.53 -26.18
C ARG A 839 -32.81 20.95 -26.52
N GLN A 840 -32.45 21.95 -25.74
CA GLN A 840 -32.62 23.35 -26.10
C GLN A 840 -31.57 23.83 -27.12
N HIS A 841 -30.36 23.26 -27.14
CA HIS A 841 -29.35 23.52 -28.16
C HIS A 841 -29.58 22.74 -29.49
N SER A 842 -30.45 21.76 -29.51
CA SER A 842 -30.77 20.96 -30.72
C SER A 842 -32.07 21.38 -31.41
N ARG A 843 -32.78 22.41 -30.92
CA ARG A 843 -34.00 22.97 -31.54
C ARG A 843 -33.81 24.35 -32.14
N GLY A 844 -32.61 24.85 -32.33
CA GLY A 844 -32.27 25.95 -33.19
C GLY A 844 -32.17 25.43 -34.63
N GLY A 845 -33.20 25.57 -35.42
CA GLY A 845 -33.21 25.23 -36.84
C GLY A 845 -32.17 26.06 -37.60
N PRO A 846 -31.80 25.62 -38.81
CA PRO A 846 -30.73 26.25 -39.56
C PRO A 846 -31.13 27.66 -40.02
N ILE A 847 -30.44 28.66 -39.51
CA ILE A 847 -30.42 29.99 -40.11
C ILE A 847 -29.59 29.85 -41.39
N SER A 848 -30.29 29.97 -42.52
CA SER A 848 -29.71 30.02 -43.83
C SER A 848 -28.72 31.19 -43.93
N SER A 849 -27.45 30.90 -44.05
CA SER A 849 -26.43 31.84 -44.49
C SER A 849 -26.60 32.04 -46.02
N PRO A 850 -26.56 33.27 -46.53
CA PRO A 850 -26.55 33.50 -47.95
C PRO A 850 -25.19 33.08 -48.53
N ALA A 851 -25.25 32.45 -49.68
CA ALA A 851 -24.12 32.02 -50.48
C ALA A 851 -23.22 33.22 -50.90
N PRO A 852 -21.91 33.08 -51.02
CA PRO A 852 -21.08 34.07 -51.65
C PRO A 852 -21.24 34.00 -53.17
N GLU A 853 -21.60 35.15 -53.78
CA GLU A 853 -21.58 35.37 -55.22
C GLU A 853 -20.20 35.08 -55.79
N ARG A 854 -20.23 34.30 -56.89
CA ARG A 854 -19.12 34.09 -57.80
C ARG A 854 -18.93 35.36 -58.64
N GLU A 855 -17.84 36.13 -58.45
CA GLU A 855 -17.33 37.04 -59.48
C GLU A 855 -16.34 36.29 -60.38
N GLN A 856 -16.67 36.31 -61.65
CA GLN A 856 -15.82 35.89 -62.76
C GLN A 856 -14.81 36.97 -63.10
N PRO A 857 -13.65 36.61 -63.69
CA PRO A 857 -12.61 37.59 -64.01
C PRO A 857 -12.91 38.37 -65.27
N ARG A 858 -12.65 39.70 -65.24
CA ARG A 858 -12.53 40.53 -66.46
C ARG A 858 -11.07 40.90 -66.63
N ASP A 859 -10.55 40.45 -67.76
CA ASP A 859 -9.36 40.94 -68.41
C ASP A 859 -9.44 42.45 -68.66
N LEU A 860 -8.32 43.12 -68.52
CA LEU A 860 -7.75 43.99 -69.55
C LEU A 860 -6.58 44.81 -68.92
N ASN A 861 -5.49 44.72 -69.62
CA ASN A 861 -4.19 45.39 -69.60
C ASN A 861 -4.36 46.82 -70.24
N PRO A 862 -3.32 47.67 -70.40
CA PRO A 862 -2.14 48.04 -69.69
C PRO A 862 -1.94 49.56 -69.63
N GLY A 863 -0.92 49.97 -68.94
CA GLY A 863 -0.37 51.37 -69.24
C GLY A 863 0.42 52.01 -68.14
N SER A 864 1.69 51.96 -68.37
CA SER A 864 2.74 53.11 -68.33
C SER A 864 3.08 53.66 -66.94
N VAL A 865 4.28 53.45 -66.51
CA VAL A 865 5.52 54.26 -66.77
C VAL A 865 5.84 55.22 -65.61
N HIS A 866 7.09 55.17 -65.28
CA HIS A 866 8.00 56.04 -64.53
C HIS A 866 8.23 55.69 -63.07
N ASP A 867 9.36 55.30 -62.73
CA ASP A 867 10.83 55.57 -62.91
C ASP A 867 11.40 56.23 -61.63
N ASN A 868 12.58 55.83 -61.39
CA ASN A 868 13.58 56.41 -60.47
C ASN A 868 13.57 55.97 -59.02
N GLY A 869 14.57 55.44 -58.51
CA GLY A 869 15.90 55.31 -58.95
C GLY A 869 16.81 55.09 -57.72
N ARG A 870 17.78 54.22 -57.97
CA ARG A 870 19.06 54.19 -57.28
C ARG A 870 19.20 53.39 -55.95
N GLU A 871 19.70 52.21 -56.15
CA GLU A 871 20.84 51.63 -55.41
C GLU A 871 22.06 52.59 -55.30
N PRO A 872 23.16 52.34 -54.60
CA PRO A 872 23.71 51.00 -54.29
C PRO A 872 24.61 50.91 -53.01
N GLY A 873 25.01 49.71 -52.79
CA GLY A 873 26.38 49.39 -52.31
C GLY A 873 26.53 49.30 -50.78
N GLY A 874 27.21 48.42 -50.25
CA GLY A 874 28.19 47.47 -50.63
C GLY A 874 28.73 46.74 -49.44
N GLN A 875 29.01 45.45 -49.66
CA GLN A 875 30.20 44.70 -49.26
C GLN A 875 30.68 44.61 -47.80
N ASN A 876 30.68 43.31 -47.35
CA ASN A 876 31.89 42.64 -46.82
C ASN A 876 32.47 43.07 -45.48
N ALA A 877 32.48 42.16 -44.52
CA ALA A 877 33.72 41.40 -44.25
C ALA A 877 33.59 40.52 -42.98
N ARG A 878 33.98 39.32 -43.20
CA ARG A 878 34.43 38.33 -42.19
C ARG A 878 35.41 38.98 -41.23
N THR A 879 35.41 38.57 -39.94
CA THR A 879 36.62 38.05 -39.27
C THR A 879 36.31 37.24 -38.03
N ARG A 880 36.90 36.08 -38.03
CA ARG A 880 37.18 35.20 -36.88
C ARG A 880 38.15 35.91 -35.93
N THR A 881 38.07 35.60 -34.62
CA THR A 881 39.19 35.19 -33.73
C THR A 881 38.65 34.86 -32.35
N ARG A 882 38.72 33.62 -31.94
CA ARG A 882 39.74 33.00 -31.10
C ARG A 882 39.81 33.54 -29.66
N SER A 883 39.49 32.57 -28.78
CA SER A 883 39.87 32.52 -27.35
C SER A 883 41.34 32.81 -27.10
N PRO A 884 41.73 33.12 -25.84
CA PRO A 884 42.30 32.05 -25.04
C PRO A 884 41.95 32.08 -23.53
N ALA A 885 41.93 30.94 -22.91
CA ALA A 885 42.36 30.74 -21.53
C ALA A 885 43.88 30.72 -21.52
N PRO A 886 44.63 30.86 -20.42
CA PRO A 886 44.65 29.92 -19.33
C PRO A 886 45.11 30.44 -17.92
N GLY A 887 45.06 29.54 -16.97
CA GLY A 887 46.04 29.37 -15.86
C GLY A 887 45.71 30.10 -14.59
N GLY A 888 45.62 29.53 -13.46
CA GLY A 888 46.46 28.59 -12.82
C GLY A 888 46.80 29.10 -11.43
N GLY A 889 46.64 28.23 -10.39
CA GLY A 889 47.49 28.37 -9.23
C GLY A 889 46.82 28.71 -7.89
N ARG A 890 46.61 27.75 -7.12
CA ARG A 890 46.84 27.23 -5.73
C ARG A 890 45.60 26.88 -4.97
#